data_59fd368ae1bb871275ff4b2589d5b774
#
_entry.id   59fd368ae1bb871275ff4b2589d5b774
#
_cell.length_a   1.000
_cell.length_b   1.000
_cell.length_c   1.000
_cell.angle_alpha   90.00
_cell.angle_beta   90.00
_cell.angle_gamma   90.00
#
_symmetry.space_group_name_H-M   'P 1'
#
loop_
_entity.id
_entity.type
_entity.pdbx_description
1 polymer ?
#
loop_
_entity_poly.entity_id
_entity_poly.type
_entity_poly.pdbx_seq_one_letter_code
_entity_poly.pdbx_strand_id
1 'polypeptide(L)'
;MDIAASLIKLIFGSKADKDRKQIEPYLEKIKAVYPAIEALSNDELRARSEALKKQIADFIAADEARIVELKAKLELAETSLEEKEKVSKEIDETTKRIDEKIEEKLDEILPEAFAIMKDTARRFAQNETVVVTANDFDRDLAAAKDFVTIEGDKAVYANHWMAGGNDVKWDMIHYDVQLFGGVVLHKGKIAEMATGEGKTLVATLPVFLNALAKKGVHLVTVNNYLAKRDSEWMGPMYQFHGLSVACIDDTQPNSDARRKAYMADITFGTNNEYGFDYLRDNMASSPADLVQRKHHFAIVDEVDSVLIDDARTPLIISGPVPKGDDQMFEQYRPAIDHLYNLQKNLVTGLLAEARQLIAEGKNDEGGVKLYRAHKGLPKYKPLIKYLSETGVKALMQKTENTYMQDNNRRMPEITDDLFFVIDEKLNSVELTDKGHEVLSKYFNEDGFFVMPDIGAEVAELEKSDLSAEERARKRDEVINDYSIKSERVHTVHQLLKAYAMFEKDVEYVVMDNKVKIVDEQTGRILDGRRYSDGLHQAIEAKEHVKVEAATQTFATITLQNYFRMYHKLAGMTGTAETEASEFWSIYKLDVVVIPTNRPVVRDDRQDLIYKTKREKYNAVIEEIVKLVEAGRPVLVGTTSVEISELLSRMLKLLSLIHISEPTRPEPIS
;
A
#
# COMPACT_ATOMS: atom_id res chain seq x y z
N MET A 1 36.96 3.93 10.05
CA MET A 1 36.66 4.84 8.92
C MET A 1 37.69 4.56 7.83
N ASP A 2 37.24 4.15 6.66
CA ASP A 2 38.09 3.67 5.59
C ASP A 2 38.85 4.81 4.94
N ILE A 3 40.19 4.81 5.07
CA ILE A 3 41.09 5.79 4.47
C ILE A 3 40.92 5.80 2.92
N ALA A 4 40.63 4.64 2.35
CA ALA A 4 40.31 4.49 0.92
C ALA A 4 39.05 5.24 0.51
N ALA A 5 37.97 5.19 1.30
CA ALA A 5 36.74 5.95 1.07
C ALA A 5 36.95 7.46 1.17
N SER A 6 37.79 7.92 2.11
CA SER A 6 38.16 9.33 2.24
C SER A 6 39.03 9.84 1.08
N LEU A 7 39.93 9.04 0.56
CA LEU A 7 40.77 9.35 -0.62
C LEU A 7 39.93 9.40 -1.91
N ILE A 8 38.99 8.48 -2.07
CA ILE A 8 38.05 8.45 -3.21
C ILE A 8 37.16 9.70 -3.19
N LYS A 9 36.66 10.11 -2.01
CA LYS A 9 35.87 11.32 -1.81
C LYS A 9 36.64 12.60 -2.15
N LEU A 10 37.95 12.62 -1.86
CA LEU A 10 38.84 13.77 -2.14
C LEU A 10 39.16 13.91 -3.63
N ILE A 11 39.22 12.79 -4.37
CA ILE A 11 39.58 12.77 -5.81
C ILE A 11 38.33 12.95 -6.71
N PHE A 12 37.21 12.35 -6.34
CA PHE A 12 36.02 12.27 -7.18
C PHE A 12 34.84 13.15 -6.70
N GLY A 13 34.97 13.85 -5.58
CA GLY A 13 33.89 14.59 -4.94
C GLY A 13 32.85 13.68 -4.27
N SER A 14 31.96 14.26 -3.48
CA SER A 14 30.81 13.55 -2.92
C SER A 14 29.73 13.33 -4.01
N LYS A 15 28.80 12.37 -3.78
CA LYS A 15 27.62 12.20 -4.64
C LYS A 15 26.84 13.54 -4.76
N ALA A 16 26.67 14.24 -3.65
CA ALA A 16 26.01 15.55 -3.59
C ALA A 16 26.68 16.60 -4.50
N ASP A 17 28.04 16.61 -4.58
CA ASP A 17 28.77 17.53 -5.45
C ASP A 17 28.53 17.21 -6.95
N LYS A 18 28.39 15.92 -7.28
CA LYS A 18 28.09 15.50 -8.66
C LYS A 18 26.67 15.87 -9.05
N ASP A 19 25.71 15.59 -8.18
CA ASP A 19 24.31 15.93 -8.40
C ASP A 19 24.12 17.44 -8.55
N ARG A 20 24.79 18.23 -7.69
CA ARG A 20 24.78 19.67 -7.77
C ARG A 20 25.35 20.19 -9.13
N LYS A 21 26.48 19.63 -9.56
CA LYS A 21 27.08 20.00 -10.85
C LYS A 21 26.20 19.71 -12.07
N GLN A 22 25.37 18.65 -11.97
CA GLN A 22 24.44 18.32 -13.06
C GLN A 22 23.23 19.25 -13.12
N ILE A 23 22.76 19.74 -11.98
CA ILE A 23 21.51 20.50 -11.87
C ILE A 23 21.72 22.00 -11.85
N GLU A 24 22.83 22.48 -11.28
CA GLU A 24 23.15 23.91 -11.20
C GLU A 24 23.06 24.66 -12.55
N PRO A 25 23.47 24.09 -13.69
CA PRO A 25 23.30 24.75 -15.00
C PRO A 25 21.83 25.04 -15.38
N TYR A 26 20.88 24.22 -14.91
CA TYR A 26 19.45 24.49 -15.10
C TYR A 26 18.99 25.69 -14.29
N LEU A 27 19.44 25.81 -13.02
CA LEU A 27 19.12 26.94 -12.17
C LEU A 27 19.65 28.27 -12.79
N GLU A 28 20.88 28.23 -13.31
CA GLU A 28 21.47 29.37 -13.99
C GLU A 28 20.64 29.82 -15.19
N LYS A 29 20.20 28.88 -16.02
CA LYS A 29 19.32 29.15 -17.17
C LYS A 29 17.95 29.69 -16.72
N ILE A 30 17.35 29.14 -15.67
CA ILE A 30 16.07 29.63 -15.12
C ILE A 30 16.24 31.09 -14.66
N LYS A 31 17.30 31.39 -13.91
CA LYS A 31 17.60 32.74 -13.43
C LYS A 31 17.85 33.72 -14.57
N ALA A 32 18.49 33.27 -15.63
CA ALA A 32 18.76 34.12 -16.81
C ALA A 32 17.48 34.48 -17.58
N VAL A 33 16.52 33.58 -17.66
CA VAL A 33 15.24 33.78 -18.35
C VAL A 33 14.23 34.56 -17.50
N TYR A 34 14.28 34.40 -16.17
CA TYR A 34 13.27 34.89 -15.24
C TYR A 34 12.94 36.38 -15.37
N PRO A 35 13.94 37.36 -15.52
CA PRO A 35 13.61 38.78 -15.65
C PRO A 35 12.73 39.09 -16.87
N ALA A 36 12.92 38.35 -17.96
CA ALA A 36 12.09 38.54 -19.16
C ALA A 36 10.63 38.03 -18.93
N ILE A 37 10.47 36.96 -18.18
CA ILE A 37 9.15 36.45 -17.80
C ILE A 37 8.45 37.37 -16.79
N GLU A 38 9.18 37.90 -15.82
CA GLU A 38 8.65 38.83 -14.80
C GLU A 38 8.10 40.10 -15.41
N ALA A 39 8.71 40.58 -16.52
CA ALA A 39 8.27 41.78 -17.22
C ALA A 39 7.00 41.65 -18.06
N LEU A 40 6.50 40.41 -18.29
CA LEU A 40 5.30 40.13 -19.08
C LEU A 40 4.02 40.59 -18.34
N SER A 41 3.02 41.01 -19.10
CA SER A 41 1.63 41.12 -18.60
C SER A 41 1.07 39.74 -18.28
N ASN A 42 -0.08 39.68 -17.57
CA ASN A 42 -0.73 38.42 -17.25
C ASN A 42 -1.15 37.64 -18.51
N ASP A 43 -1.67 38.33 -19.51
CA ASP A 43 -2.07 37.72 -20.78
C ASP A 43 -0.87 37.21 -21.57
N GLU A 44 0.26 37.99 -21.62
CA GLU A 44 1.49 37.56 -22.27
C GLU A 44 2.10 36.34 -21.56
N LEU A 45 2.04 36.25 -20.22
CA LEU A 45 2.52 35.12 -19.46
C LEU A 45 1.75 33.84 -19.83
N ARG A 46 0.40 33.90 -19.92
CA ARG A 46 -0.43 32.80 -20.39
C ARG A 46 -0.16 32.41 -21.83
N ALA A 47 0.04 33.43 -22.71
CA ALA A 47 0.38 33.21 -24.11
C ALA A 47 1.73 32.45 -24.26
N ARG A 48 2.72 32.72 -23.37
CA ARG A 48 3.96 31.94 -23.36
C ARG A 48 3.73 30.47 -23.04
N SER A 49 2.86 30.15 -22.08
CA SER A 49 2.49 28.76 -21.78
C SER A 49 1.85 28.06 -22.99
N GLU A 50 0.95 28.75 -23.69
CA GLU A 50 0.35 28.20 -24.92
C GLU A 50 1.39 28.03 -26.05
N ALA A 51 2.34 28.93 -26.16
CA ALA A 51 3.45 28.79 -27.11
C ALA A 51 4.34 27.57 -26.81
N LEU A 52 4.60 27.27 -25.52
CA LEU A 52 5.33 26.07 -25.13
C LEU A 52 4.56 24.78 -25.43
N LYS A 53 3.25 24.74 -25.19
CA LYS A 53 2.39 23.61 -25.58
C LYS A 53 2.46 23.35 -27.08
N LYS A 54 2.38 24.45 -27.88
CA LYS A 54 2.47 24.36 -29.34
C LYS A 54 3.83 23.85 -29.80
N GLN A 55 4.94 24.33 -29.20
CA GLN A 55 6.29 23.85 -29.56
C GLN A 55 6.43 22.33 -29.38
N ILE A 56 5.87 21.77 -28.29
CA ILE A 56 5.89 20.33 -28.06
C ILE A 56 5.06 19.63 -29.14
N ALA A 57 3.82 20.08 -29.36
CA ALA A 57 2.91 19.48 -30.34
C ALA A 57 3.49 19.49 -31.76
N ASP A 58 4.05 20.61 -32.20
CA ASP A 58 4.69 20.75 -33.52
C ASP A 58 5.90 19.81 -33.65
N PHE A 59 6.66 19.59 -32.58
CA PHE A 59 7.86 18.75 -32.59
C PHE A 59 7.57 17.26 -32.77
N ILE A 60 6.40 16.79 -32.32
CA ILE A 60 5.98 15.38 -32.42
C ILE A 60 4.91 15.12 -33.49
N ALA A 61 4.38 16.16 -34.15
CA ALA A 61 3.24 16.09 -35.06
C ALA A 61 3.41 15.07 -36.18
N ALA A 62 4.59 14.97 -36.78
CA ALA A 62 4.86 14.02 -37.85
C ALA A 62 4.78 12.56 -37.39
N ASP A 63 5.29 12.26 -36.19
CA ASP A 63 5.24 10.91 -35.62
C ASP A 63 3.82 10.55 -35.15
N GLU A 64 3.07 11.51 -34.59
CA GLU A 64 1.66 11.30 -34.25
C GLU A 64 0.80 11.03 -35.50
N ALA A 65 1.01 11.78 -36.58
CA ALA A 65 0.34 11.53 -37.87
C ALA A 65 0.67 10.12 -38.39
N ARG A 66 1.94 9.69 -38.26
CA ARG A 66 2.36 8.34 -38.64
C ARG A 66 1.64 7.25 -37.85
N ILE A 67 1.44 7.42 -36.54
CA ILE A 67 0.67 6.48 -35.71
C ILE A 67 -0.77 6.38 -36.19
N VAL A 68 -1.41 7.50 -36.54
CA VAL A 68 -2.78 7.50 -37.06
C VAL A 68 -2.86 6.68 -38.36
N GLU A 69 -1.94 6.87 -39.31
CA GLU A 69 -1.86 6.10 -40.54
C GLU A 69 -1.67 4.59 -40.27
N LEU A 70 -0.75 4.25 -39.35
CA LEU A 70 -0.47 2.85 -39.02
C LEU A 70 -1.66 2.16 -38.35
N LYS A 71 -2.36 2.85 -37.45
CA LYS A 71 -3.60 2.34 -36.82
C LYS A 71 -4.70 2.12 -37.87
N ALA A 72 -4.90 3.05 -38.77
CA ALA A 72 -5.85 2.88 -39.86
C ALA A 72 -5.52 1.65 -40.72
N LYS A 73 -4.23 1.38 -40.97
CA LYS A 73 -3.79 0.19 -41.72
C LYS A 73 -4.09 -1.12 -40.97
N LEU A 74 -4.01 -1.14 -39.62
CA LEU A 74 -4.35 -2.32 -38.80
C LEU A 74 -5.84 -2.70 -38.90
N GLU A 75 -6.72 -1.71 -39.08
CA GLU A 75 -8.17 -1.91 -39.18
C GLU A 75 -8.62 -2.43 -40.53
N LEU A 76 -7.79 -2.34 -41.58
CA LEU A 76 -8.12 -2.85 -42.90
C LEU A 76 -8.23 -4.39 -42.89
N ALA A 77 -9.35 -4.89 -43.36
CA ALA A 77 -9.62 -6.35 -43.42
C ALA A 77 -8.65 -7.11 -44.36
N GLU A 78 -8.07 -6.41 -45.35
CA GLU A 78 -7.14 -6.97 -46.34
C GLU A 78 -5.71 -7.13 -45.81
N THR A 79 -5.39 -6.53 -44.68
CA THR A 79 -4.02 -6.60 -44.11
C THR A 79 -3.75 -8.00 -43.55
N SER A 80 -2.70 -8.67 -44.06
CA SER A 80 -2.30 -10.00 -43.60
C SER A 80 -1.82 -9.98 -42.14
N LEU A 81 -1.85 -11.12 -41.46
CA LEU A 81 -1.43 -11.24 -40.08
C LEU A 81 0.04 -10.81 -39.89
N GLU A 82 0.91 -11.21 -40.84
CA GLU A 82 2.34 -10.84 -40.81
C GLU A 82 2.54 -9.32 -40.99
N GLU A 83 1.74 -8.68 -41.82
CA GLU A 83 1.78 -7.21 -41.97
C GLU A 83 1.22 -6.50 -40.76
N LYS A 84 0.16 -7.02 -40.12
CA LYS A 84 -0.36 -6.48 -38.85
C LYS A 84 0.70 -6.53 -37.73
N GLU A 85 1.45 -7.60 -37.64
CA GLU A 85 2.54 -7.73 -36.69
C GLU A 85 3.65 -6.70 -36.94
N LYS A 86 4.07 -6.51 -38.21
CA LYS A 86 5.06 -5.47 -38.57
C LYS A 86 4.57 -4.07 -38.27
N VAL A 87 3.31 -3.78 -38.59
CA VAL A 87 2.68 -2.48 -38.32
C VAL A 87 2.56 -2.21 -36.82
N SER A 88 2.19 -3.22 -36.04
CA SER A 88 2.12 -3.10 -34.58
C SER A 88 3.50 -2.76 -33.99
N LYS A 89 4.55 -3.45 -34.45
CA LYS A 89 5.91 -3.15 -34.01
C LYS A 89 6.36 -1.73 -34.37
N GLU A 90 6.00 -1.26 -35.60
CA GLU A 90 6.30 0.11 -36.01
C GLU A 90 5.55 1.15 -35.17
N ILE A 91 4.32 0.86 -34.72
CA ILE A 91 3.56 1.70 -33.80
C ILE A 91 4.31 1.80 -32.46
N ASP A 92 4.79 0.69 -31.90
CA ASP A 92 5.52 0.66 -30.65
C ASP A 92 6.83 1.47 -30.73
N GLU A 93 7.60 1.26 -31.80
CA GLU A 93 8.85 2.00 -32.05
C GLU A 93 8.59 3.51 -32.25
N THR A 94 7.52 3.87 -32.97
CA THR A 94 7.16 5.29 -33.16
C THR A 94 6.65 5.92 -31.88
N THR A 95 5.88 5.20 -31.08
CA THR A 95 5.41 5.64 -29.76
C THR A 95 6.60 5.91 -28.83
N LYS A 96 7.57 5.02 -28.80
CA LYS A 96 8.82 5.21 -28.01
C LYS A 96 9.58 6.45 -28.49
N ARG A 97 9.69 6.68 -29.80
CA ARG A 97 10.33 7.85 -30.38
C ARG A 97 9.61 9.15 -30.00
N ILE A 98 8.28 9.14 -29.94
CA ILE A 98 7.48 10.28 -29.45
C ILE A 98 7.83 10.58 -28.00
N ASP A 99 7.87 9.57 -27.12
CA ASP A 99 8.20 9.75 -25.71
C ASP A 99 9.62 10.33 -25.56
N GLU A 100 10.61 9.85 -26.32
CA GLU A 100 11.99 10.38 -26.33
C GLU A 100 12.04 11.85 -26.82
N LYS A 101 11.31 12.19 -27.88
CA LYS A 101 11.22 13.56 -28.38
C LYS A 101 10.55 14.50 -27.39
N ILE A 102 9.51 14.04 -26.70
CA ILE A 102 8.87 14.83 -25.63
C ILE A 102 9.88 15.15 -24.55
N GLU A 103 10.65 14.17 -24.05
CA GLU A 103 11.65 14.40 -23.01
C GLU A 103 12.72 15.40 -23.46
N GLU A 104 13.20 15.29 -24.70
CA GLU A 104 14.15 16.25 -25.29
C GLU A 104 13.59 17.67 -25.31
N LYS A 105 12.33 17.84 -25.77
CA LYS A 105 11.70 19.14 -25.85
C LYS A 105 11.39 19.71 -24.47
N LEU A 106 10.95 18.88 -23.51
CA LEU A 106 10.72 19.29 -22.13
C LEU A 106 12.01 19.80 -21.46
N ASP A 107 13.14 19.15 -21.72
CA ASP A 107 14.45 19.59 -21.22
C ASP A 107 14.86 20.96 -21.80
N GLU A 108 14.59 21.19 -23.09
CA GLU A 108 14.87 22.45 -23.77
C GLU A 108 14.06 23.60 -23.18
N ILE A 109 12.75 23.39 -22.94
CA ILE A 109 11.84 24.45 -22.47
C ILE A 109 11.76 24.57 -20.95
N LEU A 110 12.38 23.66 -20.20
CA LEU A 110 12.34 23.62 -18.73
C LEU A 110 12.66 24.98 -18.08
N PRO A 111 13.75 25.71 -18.48
CA PRO A 111 14.06 26.97 -17.84
C PRO A 111 12.94 28.01 -17.94
N GLU A 112 12.30 28.09 -19.11
CA GLU A 112 11.19 29.01 -19.32
C GLU A 112 9.93 28.57 -18.57
N ALA A 113 9.58 27.28 -18.62
CA ALA A 113 8.42 26.76 -17.92
C ALA A 113 8.51 26.93 -16.40
N PHE A 114 9.70 26.71 -15.82
CA PHE A 114 9.91 26.92 -14.39
C PHE A 114 9.85 28.39 -14.01
N ALA A 115 10.41 29.28 -14.87
CA ALA A 115 10.30 30.71 -14.67
C ALA A 115 8.84 31.20 -14.73
N ILE A 116 8.02 30.68 -15.65
CA ILE A 116 6.59 30.98 -15.76
C ILE A 116 5.87 30.56 -14.48
N MET A 117 6.07 29.32 -14.01
CA MET A 117 5.40 28.84 -12.80
C MET A 117 5.83 29.63 -11.55
N LYS A 118 7.13 29.92 -11.41
CA LYS A 118 7.63 30.75 -10.31
C LYS A 118 7.01 32.14 -10.34
N ASP A 119 6.88 32.77 -11.52
CA ASP A 119 6.31 34.10 -11.65
C ASP A 119 4.79 34.09 -11.44
N THR A 120 4.11 33.03 -11.86
CA THR A 120 2.68 32.83 -11.53
C THR A 120 2.49 32.80 -10.02
N ALA A 121 3.27 31.99 -9.30
CA ALA A 121 3.25 31.95 -7.85
C ALA A 121 3.48 33.30 -7.20
N ARG A 122 4.44 34.09 -7.72
CA ARG A 122 4.70 35.46 -7.25
C ARG A 122 3.51 36.38 -7.48
N ARG A 123 2.88 36.34 -8.66
CA ARG A 123 1.73 37.19 -8.98
C ARG A 123 0.56 36.93 -8.03
N PHE A 124 0.25 35.68 -7.77
CA PHE A 124 -0.79 35.32 -6.80
C PHE A 124 -0.41 35.68 -5.36
N ALA A 125 0.85 35.54 -4.97
CA ALA A 125 1.31 35.92 -3.62
C ALA A 125 1.29 37.44 -3.37
N GLN A 126 1.51 38.26 -4.40
CA GLN A 126 1.63 39.72 -4.27
C GLN A 126 0.35 40.51 -4.59
N ASN A 127 -0.65 39.87 -5.22
CA ASN A 127 -1.88 40.54 -5.62
C ASN A 127 -3.10 39.75 -5.09
N GLU A 128 -4.14 40.48 -4.64
CA GLU A 128 -5.39 39.86 -4.21
C GLU A 128 -6.13 39.19 -5.36
N THR A 129 -5.96 39.74 -6.56
CA THR A 129 -6.54 39.18 -7.79
C THR A 129 -5.55 39.25 -8.95
N VAL A 130 -5.61 38.26 -9.82
CA VAL A 130 -4.88 38.21 -11.08
C VAL A 130 -5.87 38.24 -12.24
N VAL A 131 -5.83 39.29 -13.06
CA VAL A 131 -6.82 39.51 -14.13
C VAL A 131 -6.22 39.20 -15.48
N VAL A 132 -6.94 38.46 -16.29
CA VAL A 132 -6.60 38.06 -17.66
C VAL A 132 -7.79 38.22 -18.60
N THR A 133 -7.55 38.21 -19.92
CA THR A 133 -8.60 38.10 -20.91
C THR A 133 -9.23 36.69 -20.84
N ALA A 134 -10.56 36.63 -20.65
CA ALA A 134 -11.30 35.38 -20.49
C ALA A 134 -11.33 34.57 -21.79
N ASN A 135 -11.02 33.29 -21.69
CA ASN A 135 -11.24 32.29 -22.74
C ASN A 135 -12.35 31.30 -22.33
N ASP A 136 -12.62 30.30 -23.19
CA ASP A 136 -13.67 29.31 -22.91
C ASP A 136 -13.34 28.45 -21.68
N PHE A 137 -12.07 28.09 -21.48
CA PHE A 137 -11.61 27.36 -20.30
C PHE A 137 -11.88 28.15 -19.00
N ASP A 138 -11.63 29.46 -18.99
CA ASP A 138 -11.90 30.31 -17.82
C ASP A 138 -13.40 30.37 -17.50
N ARG A 139 -14.27 30.40 -18.55
CA ARG A 139 -15.72 30.43 -18.40
C ARG A 139 -16.24 29.12 -17.82
N ASP A 140 -15.74 27.96 -18.33
CA ASP A 140 -16.07 26.64 -17.79
C ASP A 140 -15.58 26.49 -16.33
N LEU A 141 -14.39 26.99 -16.04
CA LEU A 141 -13.81 26.97 -14.70
C LEU A 141 -14.63 27.82 -13.72
N ALA A 142 -15.04 29.03 -14.11
CA ALA A 142 -15.87 29.93 -13.31
C ALA A 142 -17.27 29.38 -13.01
N ALA A 143 -17.80 28.53 -13.89
CA ALA A 143 -19.06 27.81 -13.63
C ALA A 143 -18.94 26.73 -12.56
N ALA A 144 -17.71 26.22 -12.31
CA ALA A 144 -17.44 25.09 -11.42
C ALA A 144 -16.65 25.45 -10.14
N LYS A 145 -15.99 26.59 -10.11
CA LYS A 145 -15.05 27.00 -9.04
C LYS A 145 -15.24 28.46 -8.64
N ASP A 146 -15.23 28.72 -7.35
CA ASP A 146 -15.48 30.04 -6.78
C ASP A 146 -14.30 31.00 -6.85
N PHE A 147 -13.08 30.53 -7.10
CA PHE A 147 -11.87 31.37 -7.15
C PHE A 147 -11.69 32.11 -8.48
N VAL A 148 -12.54 31.86 -9.47
CA VAL A 148 -12.54 32.58 -10.77
C VAL A 148 -13.91 33.20 -10.99
N THR A 149 -13.94 34.48 -11.34
CA THR A 149 -15.15 35.18 -11.76
C THR A 149 -14.98 35.78 -13.14
N ILE A 150 -16.07 35.81 -13.93
CA ILE A 150 -16.04 36.43 -15.26
C ILE A 150 -16.70 37.80 -15.18
N GLU A 151 -15.94 38.81 -15.55
CA GLU A 151 -16.37 40.23 -15.62
C GLU A 151 -16.23 40.74 -17.05
N GLY A 152 -17.29 40.60 -17.84
CA GLY A 152 -17.27 40.96 -19.25
C GLY A 152 -16.35 40.05 -20.08
N ASP A 153 -15.31 40.60 -20.61
CA ASP A 153 -14.24 39.92 -21.36
C ASP A 153 -13.06 39.46 -20.49
N LYS A 154 -13.15 39.66 -19.17
CA LYS A 154 -12.06 39.38 -18.23
C LYS A 154 -12.41 38.21 -17.33
N ALA A 155 -11.39 37.40 -17.02
CA ALA A 155 -11.40 36.42 -15.95
C ALA A 155 -10.56 36.95 -14.78
N VAL A 156 -11.16 37.01 -13.62
CA VAL A 156 -10.57 37.50 -12.37
C VAL A 156 -10.32 36.33 -11.45
N TYR A 157 -9.05 36.00 -11.21
CA TYR A 157 -8.60 34.93 -10.35
C TYR A 157 -8.30 35.49 -8.95
N ALA A 158 -8.97 35.00 -7.93
CA ALA A 158 -8.67 35.34 -6.54
C ALA A 158 -7.39 34.64 -6.08
N ASN A 159 -6.69 35.22 -5.11
CA ASN A 159 -5.51 34.60 -4.50
C ASN A 159 -5.82 33.74 -3.27
N HIS A 160 -7.08 33.47 -3.00
CA HIS A 160 -7.56 32.60 -1.92
C HIS A 160 -8.68 31.69 -2.43
N TRP A 161 -8.73 30.48 -1.89
CA TRP A 161 -9.71 29.46 -2.26
C TRP A 161 -9.81 28.35 -1.20
N MET A 162 -10.86 27.56 -1.28
CA MET A 162 -11.02 26.40 -0.40
C MET A 162 -10.10 25.27 -0.82
N ALA A 163 -9.30 24.73 0.13
CA ALA A 163 -8.48 23.54 -0.04
C ALA A 163 -8.51 22.69 1.23
N GLY A 164 -8.87 21.41 1.08
CA GLY A 164 -9.01 20.50 2.23
C GLY A 164 -9.99 20.98 3.30
N GLY A 165 -11.03 21.71 2.91
CA GLY A 165 -12.05 22.27 3.80
C GLY A 165 -11.64 23.57 4.52
N ASN A 166 -10.48 24.14 4.21
CA ASN A 166 -10.00 25.41 4.76
C ASN A 166 -9.88 26.47 3.67
N ASP A 167 -10.16 27.72 4.00
CA ASP A 167 -9.86 28.86 3.14
C ASP A 167 -8.35 29.16 3.23
N VAL A 168 -7.65 28.96 2.11
CA VAL A 168 -6.21 29.17 2.03
C VAL A 168 -5.89 30.37 1.12
N LYS A 169 -5.03 31.26 1.60
CA LYS A 169 -4.48 32.34 0.83
C LYS A 169 -3.13 31.91 0.25
N TRP A 170 -2.91 32.16 -1.05
CA TRP A 170 -1.63 31.89 -1.67
C TRP A 170 -0.60 32.94 -1.30
N ASP A 171 0.49 32.53 -0.65
CA ASP A 171 1.59 33.41 -0.20
C ASP A 171 2.97 32.83 -0.51
N MET A 172 3.03 31.76 -1.31
CA MET A 172 4.25 31.01 -1.57
C MET A 172 4.91 31.44 -2.87
N ILE A 173 6.25 31.59 -2.83
CA ILE A 173 7.09 31.82 -4.00
C ILE A 173 8.27 30.85 -3.93
N HIS A 174 8.62 30.20 -5.04
CA HIS A 174 9.67 29.20 -5.09
C HIS A 174 11.05 29.76 -4.75
N TYR A 175 11.75 29.12 -3.83
CA TYR A 175 13.16 29.37 -3.53
C TYR A 175 14.06 28.60 -4.52
N ASP A 176 15.34 29.01 -4.58
CA ASP A 176 16.31 28.37 -5.47
C ASP A 176 16.48 26.87 -5.20
N VAL A 177 16.49 26.45 -3.91
CA VAL A 177 16.55 25.05 -3.53
C VAL A 177 15.30 24.26 -3.98
N GLN A 178 14.16 24.94 -4.08
CA GLN A 178 12.92 24.35 -4.57
C GLN A 178 12.93 24.21 -6.11
N LEU A 179 13.53 25.17 -6.83
CA LEU A 179 13.79 25.02 -8.26
C LEU A 179 14.72 23.83 -8.52
N PHE A 180 15.76 23.67 -7.68
CA PHE A 180 16.66 22.53 -7.74
C PHE A 180 15.89 21.20 -7.57
N GLY A 181 15.05 21.09 -6.54
CA GLY A 181 14.20 19.93 -6.30
C GLY A 181 13.25 19.64 -7.47
N GLY A 182 12.67 20.67 -8.08
CA GLY A 182 11.83 20.55 -9.27
C GLY A 182 12.56 19.93 -10.47
N VAL A 183 13.82 20.32 -10.70
CA VAL A 183 14.65 19.72 -11.76
C VAL A 183 14.95 18.25 -11.47
N VAL A 184 15.25 17.91 -10.20
CA VAL A 184 15.47 16.52 -9.78
C VAL A 184 14.25 15.65 -10.11
N LEU A 185 13.05 16.11 -9.75
CA LEU A 185 11.81 15.39 -10.04
C LEU A 185 11.54 15.26 -11.54
N HIS A 186 11.78 16.33 -12.32
CA HIS A 186 11.62 16.25 -13.78
C HIS A 186 12.57 15.23 -14.41
N LYS A 187 13.76 15.06 -13.87
CA LYS A 187 14.74 14.06 -14.33
C LYS A 187 14.41 12.62 -13.95
N GLY A 188 13.23 12.36 -13.38
CA GLY A 188 12.84 11.03 -12.97
C GLY A 188 13.68 10.49 -11.82
N LYS A 189 13.97 11.33 -10.83
CA LYS A 189 14.74 10.99 -9.64
C LYS A 189 13.91 11.22 -8.39
N ILE A 190 14.41 10.77 -7.25
CA ILE A 190 13.82 11.04 -5.94
C ILE A 190 14.47 12.29 -5.36
N ALA A 191 13.64 13.28 -5.02
CA ALA A 191 14.06 14.47 -4.29
C ALA A 191 13.86 14.22 -2.79
N GLU A 192 14.94 14.00 -2.04
CA GLU A 192 14.88 13.99 -0.59
C GLU A 192 14.92 15.43 -0.08
N MET A 193 13.82 15.86 0.51
CA MET A 193 13.66 17.20 1.07
C MET A 193 13.21 17.11 2.51
N ALA A 194 13.89 17.80 3.40
CA ALA A 194 13.53 17.86 4.80
C ALA A 194 12.07 18.31 4.99
N THR A 195 11.44 17.80 6.03
CA THR A 195 10.06 18.19 6.38
C THR A 195 9.95 19.69 6.57
N GLY A 196 8.92 20.31 5.95
CA GLY A 196 8.71 21.75 6.00
C GLY A 196 9.40 22.56 4.89
N GLU A 197 10.20 21.93 4.02
CA GLU A 197 10.85 22.61 2.88
C GLU A 197 9.91 22.83 1.67
N GLY A 198 8.63 22.46 1.78
CA GLY A 198 7.61 22.74 0.77
C GLY A 198 7.62 21.77 -0.42
N LYS A 199 7.72 20.47 -0.18
CA LYS A 199 7.66 19.42 -1.22
C LYS A 199 6.48 19.61 -2.18
N THR A 200 5.28 19.88 -1.68
CA THR A 200 4.07 20.09 -2.48
C THR A 200 4.22 21.26 -3.46
N LEU A 201 4.84 22.36 -3.01
CA LEU A 201 5.13 23.51 -3.88
C LEU A 201 6.19 23.18 -4.94
N VAL A 202 7.23 22.41 -4.57
CA VAL A 202 8.27 21.95 -5.51
C VAL A 202 7.68 21.14 -6.65
N ALA A 203 6.74 20.24 -6.33
CA ALA A 203 6.07 19.41 -7.33
C ALA A 203 5.34 20.22 -8.41
N THR A 204 4.92 21.46 -8.11
CA THR A 204 4.24 22.32 -9.11
C THR A 204 5.07 22.57 -10.35
N LEU A 205 6.39 22.64 -10.20
CA LEU A 205 7.33 22.93 -11.30
C LEU A 205 7.38 21.80 -12.34
N PRO A 206 7.76 20.56 -11.99
CA PRO A 206 7.81 19.46 -12.95
C PRO A 206 6.42 19.03 -13.41
N VAL A 207 5.39 19.17 -12.57
CA VAL A 207 4.00 18.86 -12.95
C VAL A 207 3.54 19.81 -14.06
N PHE A 208 3.72 21.11 -13.89
CA PHE A 208 3.40 22.10 -14.93
C PHE A 208 4.13 21.79 -16.23
N LEU A 209 5.45 21.64 -16.19
CA LEU A 209 6.26 21.35 -17.37
C LEU A 209 5.77 20.10 -18.11
N ASN A 210 5.60 18.98 -17.42
CA ASN A 210 5.23 17.72 -18.05
C ASN A 210 3.76 17.71 -18.52
N ALA A 211 2.87 18.45 -17.86
CA ALA A 211 1.48 18.59 -18.26
C ALA A 211 1.31 19.33 -19.61
N LEU A 212 2.28 20.18 -19.99
CA LEU A 212 2.28 20.86 -21.29
C LEU A 212 2.31 19.88 -22.47
N ALA A 213 2.84 18.68 -22.29
CA ALA A 213 2.85 17.60 -23.29
C ALA A 213 1.49 16.93 -23.50
N LYS A 214 0.48 17.20 -22.64
CA LYS A 214 -0.88 16.63 -22.75
C LYS A 214 -0.95 15.10 -22.65
N LYS A 215 0.08 14.43 -22.14
CA LYS A 215 0.12 12.96 -21.99
C LYS A 215 -0.39 12.47 -20.64
N GLY A 216 -0.68 13.35 -19.70
CA GLY A 216 -1.13 13.08 -18.33
C GLY A 216 0.01 13.01 -17.32
N VAL A 217 -0.18 13.72 -16.23
CA VAL A 217 0.71 13.70 -15.07
C VAL A 217 -0.09 13.23 -13.87
N HIS A 218 0.38 12.20 -13.19
CA HIS A 218 -0.25 11.67 -12.00
C HIS A 218 0.54 12.10 -10.75
N LEU A 219 -0.17 12.70 -9.80
CA LEU A 219 0.35 12.94 -8.47
C LEU A 219 -0.26 11.93 -7.51
N VAL A 220 0.63 11.17 -6.89
CA VAL A 220 0.27 10.05 -6.05
C VAL A 220 0.54 10.39 -4.59
N THR A 221 -0.47 10.23 -3.74
CA THR A 221 -0.39 10.47 -2.31
C THR A 221 -0.73 9.20 -1.52
N VAL A 222 -0.44 9.20 -0.22
CA VAL A 222 -0.69 8.05 0.66
C VAL A 222 -2.14 7.94 1.15
N ASN A 223 -2.94 9.01 1.03
CA ASN A 223 -4.35 8.99 1.43
C ASN A 223 -5.20 10.01 0.64
N ASN A 224 -6.51 9.80 0.65
CA ASN A 224 -7.50 10.60 -0.07
C ASN A 224 -7.55 12.07 0.39
N TYR A 225 -7.36 12.33 1.68
CA TYR A 225 -7.34 13.71 2.19
C TYR A 225 -6.22 14.53 1.55
N LEU A 226 -5.01 13.98 1.47
CA LEU A 226 -3.87 14.65 0.83
C LEU A 226 -4.09 14.81 -0.68
N ALA A 227 -4.62 13.78 -1.35
CA ALA A 227 -4.92 13.87 -2.78
C ALA A 227 -5.90 15.01 -3.08
N LYS A 228 -6.99 15.09 -2.32
CA LYS A 228 -7.99 16.16 -2.43
C LYS A 228 -7.41 17.52 -2.07
N ARG A 229 -6.80 17.66 -0.89
CA ARG A 229 -6.20 18.91 -0.42
C ARG A 229 -5.21 19.48 -1.42
N ASP A 230 -4.29 18.66 -1.91
CA ASP A 230 -3.21 19.13 -2.79
C ASP A 230 -3.73 19.45 -4.20
N SER A 231 -4.73 18.71 -4.70
CA SER A 231 -5.40 19.05 -5.95
C SER A 231 -6.15 20.37 -5.88
N GLU A 232 -6.81 20.64 -4.75
CA GLU A 232 -7.52 21.91 -4.51
C GLU A 232 -6.54 23.06 -4.25
N TRP A 233 -5.46 22.81 -3.53
CA TRP A 233 -4.48 23.85 -3.16
C TRP A 233 -3.60 24.29 -4.32
N MET A 234 -3.01 23.34 -5.06
CA MET A 234 -2.10 23.63 -6.17
C MET A 234 -2.82 23.77 -7.52
N GLY A 235 -4.03 23.23 -7.62
CA GLY A 235 -4.82 23.21 -8.85
C GLY A 235 -4.98 24.56 -9.54
N PRO A 236 -5.35 25.65 -8.82
CA PRO A 236 -5.50 26.97 -9.41
C PRO A 236 -4.29 27.49 -10.15
N MET A 237 -3.07 27.15 -9.71
CA MET A 237 -1.82 27.52 -10.40
C MET A 237 -1.74 26.91 -11.81
N TYR A 238 -2.16 25.67 -11.98
CA TYR A 238 -2.17 24.99 -13.28
C TYR A 238 -3.33 25.47 -14.16
N GLN A 239 -4.50 25.62 -13.53
CA GLN A 239 -5.73 26.03 -14.21
C GLN A 239 -5.63 27.45 -14.77
N PHE A 240 -4.89 28.32 -14.11
CA PHE A 240 -4.55 29.64 -14.64
C PHE A 240 -3.89 29.57 -16.03
N HIS A 241 -3.12 28.51 -16.30
CA HIS A 241 -2.47 28.25 -17.60
C HIS A 241 -3.30 27.34 -18.54
N GLY A 242 -4.59 27.16 -18.27
CA GLY A 242 -5.48 26.34 -19.10
C GLY A 242 -5.16 24.83 -19.05
N LEU A 243 -4.62 24.36 -17.93
CA LEU A 243 -4.42 22.94 -17.67
C LEU A 243 -5.52 22.39 -16.76
N SER A 244 -6.13 21.30 -17.18
CA SER A 244 -7.19 20.64 -16.42
C SER A 244 -6.63 19.85 -15.26
N VAL A 245 -7.29 19.93 -14.10
CA VAL A 245 -6.92 19.25 -12.86
C VAL A 245 -8.10 18.46 -12.33
N ALA A 246 -7.88 17.22 -11.94
CA ALA A 246 -8.90 16.36 -11.33
C ALA A 246 -8.31 15.52 -10.20
N CYS A 247 -9.18 15.08 -9.28
CA CYS A 247 -8.86 14.12 -8.24
C CYS A 247 -9.71 12.86 -8.44
N ILE A 248 -9.09 11.70 -8.57
CA ILE A 248 -9.83 10.44 -8.76
C ILE A 248 -10.58 10.03 -7.49
N ASP A 249 -10.06 10.33 -6.32
CA ASP A 249 -10.68 9.99 -5.03
C ASP A 249 -12.04 10.69 -4.82
N ASP A 250 -12.32 11.76 -5.55
CA ASP A 250 -13.63 12.43 -5.55
C ASP A 250 -14.66 11.77 -6.50
N THR A 251 -14.30 10.70 -7.19
CA THR A 251 -15.14 10.06 -8.21
C THR A 251 -15.39 8.59 -7.89
N GLN A 252 -16.53 8.07 -8.33
CA GLN A 252 -16.84 6.65 -8.19
C GLN A 252 -16.02 5.79 -9.17
N PRO A 253 -15.53 4.60 -8.76
CA PRO A 253 -14.86 3.66 -9.66
C PRO A 253 -15.75 3.31 -10.89
N ASN A 254 -15.12 3.04 -12.04
CA ASN A 254 -15.76 2.67 -13.29
C ASN A 254 -16.81 3.68 -13.82
N SER A 255 -16.80 4.93 -13.33
CA SER A 255 -17.72 5.97 -13.78
C SER A 255 -17.15 6.82 -14.92
N ASP A 256 -18.02 7.51 -15.64
CA ASP A 256 -17.60 8.52 -16.64
C ASP A 256 -16.83 9.68 -15.99
N ALA A 257 -17.17 10.01 -14.74
CA ALA A 257 -16.44 11.01 -13.97
C ALA A 257 -14.98 10.56 -13.70
N ARG A 258 -14.78 9.27 -13.34
CA ARG A 258 -13.45 8.67 -13.15
C ARG A 258 -12.65 8.71 -14.46
N ARG A 259 -13.27 8.33 -15.59
CA ARG A 259 -12.64 8.40 -16.91
C ARG A 259 -12.22 9.83 -17.28
N LYS A 260 -13.12 10.81 -17.07
CA LYS A 260 -12.80 12.22 -17.28
C LYS A 260 -11.66 12.71 -16.39
N ALA A 261 -11.59 12.24 -15.14
CA ALA A 261 -10.50 12.58 -14.23
C ALA A 261 -9.13 12.08 -14.76
N TYR A 262 -9.07 10.87 -15.33
CA TYR A 262 -7.84 10.38 -15.98
C TYR A 262 -7.51 11.09 -17.30
N MET A 263 -8.48 11.69 -17.98
CA MET A 263 -8.25 12.48 -19.18
C MET A 263 -7.77 13.90 -18.88
N ALA A 264 -7.83 14.34 -17.64
CA ALA A 264 -7.27 15.63 -17.22
C ALA A 264 -5.75 15.68 -17.49
N ASP A 265 -5.21 16.89 -17.64
CA ASP A 265 -3.78 17.09 -17.83
C ASP A 265 -2.99 16.67 -16.59
N ILE A 266 -3.59 16.90 -15.42
CA ILE A 266 -3.03 16.60 -14.10
C ILE A 266 -4.09 15.85 -13.29
N THR A 267 -3.73 14.69 -12.80
CA THR A 267 -4.62 13.83 -12.01
C THR A 267 -4.00 13.52 -10.66
N PHE A 268 -4.69 13.88 -9.58
CA PHE A 268 -4.33 13.52 -8.22
C PHE A 268 -5.08 12.27 -7.78
N GLY A 269 -4.47 11.48 -6.92
CA GLY A 269 -5.11 10.30 -6.35
C GLY A 269 -4.24 9.55 -5.37
N THR A 270 -4.86 8.63 -4.63
CA THR A 270 -4.14 7.73 -3.74
C THR A 270 -3.47 6.59 -4.49
N ASN A 271 -2.35 6.12 -3.97
CA ASN A 271 -1.59 5.00 -4.51
C ASN A 271 -2.46 3.76 -4.78
N ASN A 272 -3.35 3.43 -3.85
CA ASN A 272 -4.22 2.26 -3.94
C ASN A 272 -5.28 2.43 -5.04
N GLU A 273 -5.92 3.61 -5.14
CA GLU A 273 -6.95 3.86 -6.15
C GLU A 273 -6.40 3.74 -7.57
N TYR A 274 -5.20 4.25 -7.83
CA TYR A 274 -4.52 4.05 -9.12
C TYR A 274 -4.32 2.57 -9.45
N GLY A 275 -3.87 1.80 -8.46
CA GLY A 275 -3.65 0.37 -8.64
C GLY A 275 -4.96 -0.42 -8.79
N PHE A 276 -6.00 -0.08 -8.04
CA PHE A 276 -7.32 -0.71 -8.19
C PHE A 276 -8.00 -0.37 -9.51
N ASP A 277 -7.87 0.86 -10.00
CA ASP A 277 -8.40 1.22 -11.33
C ASP A 277 -7.68 0.43 -12.44
N TYR A 278 -6.36 0.23 -12.32
CA TYR A 278 -5.63 -0.64 -13.24
C TYR A 278 -6.16 -2.09 -13.20
N LEU A 279 -6.42 -2.64 -12.02
CA LEU A 279 -6.99 -3.99 -11.90
C LEU A 279 -8.39 -4.05 -12.52
N ARG A 280 -9.22 -3.04 -12.29
CA ARG A 280 -10.57 -2.93 -12.90
C ARG A 280 -10.49 -2.85 -14.42
N ASP A 281 -9.57 -2.07 -14.96
CA ASP A 281 -9.34 -1.96 -16.39
C ASP A 281 -8.92 -3.29 -17.01
N ASN A 282 -8.09 -4.08 -16.32
CA ASN A 282 -7.73 -5.43 -16.79
C ASN A 282 -8.88 -6.45 -16.74
N MET A 283 -9.95 -6.14 -16.02
CA MET A 283 -11.17 -6.95 -15.95
C MET A 283 -12.26 -6.44 -16.91
N ALA A 284 -12.03 -5.33 -17.62
CA ALA A 284 -12.99 -4.73 -18.51
C ALA A 284 -13.30 -5.63 -19.72
N SER A 285 -14.57 -5.69 -20.12
CA SER A 285 -15.03 -6.47 -21.27
C SER A 285 -14.88 -5.74 -22.60
N SER A 286 -14.74 -4.43 -22.58
CA SER A 286 -14.64 -3.56 -23.75
C SER A 286 -13.60 -2.46 -23.54
N PRO A 287 -12.87 -2.04 -24.59
CA PRO A 287 -12.00 -0.86 -24.53
C PRO A 287 -12.73 0.43 -24.10
N ALA A 288 -14.04 0.52 -24.35
CA ALA A 288 -14.84 1.66 -23.92
C ALA A 288 -15.03 1.74 -22.40
N ASP A 289 -14.83 0.64 -21.69
CA ASP A 289 -14.97 0.57 -20.22
C ASP A 289 -13.67 0.98 -19.49
N LEU A 290 -12.55 1.09 -20.21
CA LEU A 290 -11.28 1.49 -19.63
C LEU A 290 -11.34 2.93 -19.13
N VAL A 291 -10.84 3.16 -17.92
CA VAL A 291 -10.79 4.49 -17.31
C VAL A 291 -9.41 5.13 -17.41
N GLN A 292 -8.34 4.33 -17.31
CA GLN A 292 -6.96 4.82 -17.40
C GLN A 292 -6.51 4.94 -18.86
N ARG A 293 -5.62 5.88 -19.09
CA ARG A 293 -4.84 5.99 -20.32
C ARG A 293 -3.40 5.54 -20.07
N LYS A 294 -2.54 5.58 -21.10
CA LYS A 294 -1.12 5.21 -20.98
C LYS A 294 -0.44 5.94 -19.80
N HIS A 295 0.31 5.20 -18.99
CA HIS A 295 1.05 5.70 -17.85
C HIS A 295 2.29 6.48 -18.34
N HIS A 296 2.22 7.81 -18.32
CA HIS A 296 3.30 8.65 -18.85
C HIS A 296 4.23 9.12 -17.74
N PHE A 297 3.79 9.99 -16.84
CA PHE A 297 4.61 10.53 -15.76
C PHE A 297 3.87 10.45 -14.42
N ALA A 298 4.54 9.96 -13.39
CA ALA A 298 4.04 10.01 -12.02
C ALA A 298 5.06 10.63 -11.07
N ILE A 299 4.58 11.45 -10.15
CA ILE A 299 5.30 11.90 -8.97
C ILE A 299 4.64 11.30 -7.74
N VAL A 300 5.40 10.57 -6.94
CA VAL A 300 4.93 9.90 -5.72
C VAL A 300 5.37 10.71 -4.51
N ASP A 301 4.41 11.20 -3.72
CA ASP A 301 4.68 11.83 -2.44
C ASP A 301 4.83 10.76 -1.35
N GLU A 302 5.68 11.01 -0.35
CA GLU A 302 6.12 10.03 0.64
C GLU A 302 6.53 8.71 -0.02
N VAL A 303 7.45 8.82 -0.98
CA VAL A 303 7.82 7.75 -1.92
C VAL A 303 8.42 6.51 -1.24
N ASP A 304 9.06 6.64 -0.09
CA ASP A 304 9.55 5.56 0.75
C ASP A 304 8.40 4.70 1.28
N SER A 305 7.35 5.32 1.82
CA SER A 305 6.15 4.58 2.26
C SER A 305 5.48 3.83 1.11
N VAL A 306 5.30 4.48 -0.04
CA VAL A 306 4.56 3.90 -1.19
C VAL A 306 5.38 2.85 -1.95
N LEU A 307 6.67 3.13 -2.23
CA LEU A 307 7.49 2.30 -3.11
C LEU A 307 8.41 1.32 -2.38
N ILE A 308 8.56 1.43 -1.06
CA ILE A 308 9.35 0.49 -0.24
C ILE A 308 8.44 -0.21 0.76
N ASP A 309 7.85 0.49 1.72
CA ASP A 309 7.12 -0.13 2.83
C ASP A 309 5.88 -0.90 2.36
N ASP A 310 4.98 -0.26 1.62
CA ASP A 310 3.73 -0.84 1.13
C ASP A 310 3.85 -1.54 -0.23
N ALA A 311 4.99 -1.38 -0.90
CA ALA A 311 5.14 -1.76 -2.30
C ALA A 311 4.92 -3.24 -2.61
N ARG A 312 5.21 -4.11 -1.66
CA ARG A 312 5.10 -5.58 -1.79
C ARG A 312 3.73 -6.11 -1.40
N THR A 313 2.93 -5.34 -0.70
CA THR A 313 1.56 -5.72 -0.34
C THR A 313 0.70 -5.69 -1.61
N PRO A 314 0.10 -6.83 -2.01
CA PRO A 314 -0.69 -6.86 -3.23
C PRO A 314 -2.05 -6.19 -3.03
N LEU A 315 -2.47 -5.42 -4.02
CA LEU A 315 -3.86 -5.02 -4.21
C LEU A 315 -4.59 -6.20 -4.85
N ILE A 316 -5.74 -6.56 -4.31
CA ILE A 316 -6.48 -7.76 -4.70
C ILE A 316 -7.94 -7.39 -4.95
N ILE A 317 -8.47 -7.77 -6.11
CA ILE A 317 -9.92 -7.77 -6.38
C ILE A 317 -10.40 -9.21 -6.31
N SER A 318 -11.34 -9.46 -5.41
CA SER A 318 -11.95 -10.78 -5.21
C SER A 318 -13.46 -10.68 -5.38
N GLY A 319 -14.07 -11.78 -5.75
CA GLY A 319 -15.52 -11.89 -5.81
C GLY A 319 -15.99 -13.28 -5.39
N PRO A 320 -17.30 -13.44 -5.14
CA PRO A 320 -17.85 -14.71 -4.73
C PRO A 320 -17.69 -15.77 -5.84
N VAL A 321 -17.37 -17.00 -5.45
CA VAL A 321 -17.32 -18.14 -6.37
C VAL A 321 -18.75 -18.52 -6.72
N PRO A 322 -19.09 -18.65 -8.02
CA PRO A 322 -20.46 -19.00 -8.46
C PRO A 322 -20.94 -20.40 -8.02
N LYS A 323 -20.01 -21.27 -7.63
CA LYS A 323 -20.29 -22.63 -7.11
C LYS A 323 -19.72 -22.74 -5.72
N GLY A 324 -20.55 -22.88 -4.70
CA GLY A 324 -20.09 -23.08 -3.34
C GLY A 324 -21.16 -22.92 -2.29
N ASP A 325 -22.41 -23.30 -2.57
CA ASP A 325 -23.48 -23.27 -1.57
C ASP A 325 -23.43 -24.45 -0.58
N ASP A 326 -22.64 -25.49 -0.83
CA ASP A 326 -22.42 -26.57 0.13
C ASP A 326 -21.27 -26.21 1.07
N GLN A 327 -21.56 -25.28 1.97
CA GLN A 327 -20.60 -24.89 3.00
C GLN A 327 -20.57 -25.95 4.11
N MET A 328 -19.66 -26.90 3.96
CA MET A 328 -19.45 -27.97 4.95
C MET A 328 -18.98 -27.43 6.32
N PHE A 329 -18.65 -26.14 6.42
CA PHE A 329 -18.20 -25.51 7.67
C PHE A 329 -19.24 -25.64 8.80
N GLU A 330 -20.50 -25.37 8.54
CA GLU A 330 -21.55 -25.49 9.54
C GLU A 330 -21.82 -26.97 9.89
N GLN A 331 -21.70 -27.88 8.92
CA GLN A 331 -21.89 -29.31 9.09
C GLN A 331 -20.78 -29.91 9.97
N TYR A 332 -19.53 -29.54 9.77
CA TYR A 332 -18.40 -30.14 10.51
C TYR A 332 -18.05 -29.40 11.81
N ARG A 333 -18.51 -28.16 11.98
CA ARG A 333 -18.27 -27.37 13.19
C ARG A 333 -18.56 -28.10 14.50
N PRO A 334 -19.73 -28.79 14.71
CA PRO A 334 -20.03 -29.47 15.99
C PRO A 334 -19.03 -30.57 16.34
N ALA A 335 -18.51 -31.27 15.33
CA ALA A 335 -17.49 -32.30 15.52
C ALA A 335 -16.15 -31.70 15.96
N ILE A 336 -15.77 -30.56 15.36
CA ILE A 336 -14.54 -29.87 15.71
C ILE A 336 -14.65 -29.19 17.07
N ASP A 337 -15.80 -28.63 17.41
CA ASP A 337 -16.05 -28.09 18.76
C ASP A 337 -15.91 -29.20 19.82
N HIS A 338 -16.47 -30.37 19.56
CA HIS A 338 -16.31 -31.53 20.42
C HIS A 338 -14.84 -31.96 20.58
N LEU A 339 -14.09 -32.06 19.47
CA LEU A 339 -12.67 -32.41 19.46
C LEU A 339 -11.83 -31.39 20.22
N TYR A 340 -12.09 -30.12 20.00
CA TYR A 340 -11.42 -29.02 20.70
C TYR A 340 -11.65 -29.06 22.21
N ASN A 341 -12.87 -29.35 22.64
CA ASN A 341 -13.21 -29.48 24.05
C ASN A 341 -12.53 -30.69 24.70
N LEU A 342 -12.39 -31.80 23.98
CA LEU A 342 -11.62 -32.96 24.45
C LEU A 342 -10.15 -32.60 24.65
N GLN A 343 -9.54 -31.90 23.68
CA GLN A 343 -8.15 -31.41 23.77
C GLN A 343 -7.97 -30.47 24.96
N LYS A 344 -8.88 -29.51 25.12
CA LYS A 344 -8.84 -28.55 26.23
C LYS A 344 -8.91 -29.21 27.58
N ASN A 345 -9.78 -30.22 27.75
CA ASN A 345 -9.88 -31.02 28.99
C ASN A 345 -8.59 -31.79 29.25
N LEU A 346 -8.02 -32.42 28.21
CA LEU A 346 -6.74 -33.13 28.32
C LEU A 346 -5.61 -32.17 28.72
N VAL A 347 -5.47 -31.01 28.06
CA VAL A 347 -4.46 -30.02 28.37
C VAL A 347 -4.64 -29.47 29.78
N THR A 348 -5.85 -29.27 30.25
CA THR A 348 -6.13 -28.83 31.63
C THR A 348 -5.62 -29.87 32.64
N GLY A 349 -5.86 -31.14 32.40
CA GLY A 349 -5.33 -32.24 33.21
C GLY A 349 -3.81 -32.30 33.20
N LEU A 350 -3.20 -32.24 32.01
CA LEU A 350 -1.74 -32.24 31.85
C LEU A 350 -1.07 -31.06 32.57
N LEU A 351 -1.69 -29.89 32.56
CA LEU A 351 -1.20 -28.72 33.25
C LEU A 351 -1.25 -28.88 34.78
N ALA A 352 -2.33 -29.49 35.31
CA ALA A 352 -2.46 -29.78 36.72
C ALA A 352 -1.40 -30.80 37.16
N GLU A 353 -1.23 -31.91 36.43
CA GLU A 353 -0.18 -32.90 36.68
C GLU A 353 1.23 -32.30 36.60
N ALA A 354 1.50 -31.46 35.60
CA ALA A 354 2.79 -30.78 35.45
C ALA A 354 3.11 -29.90 36.67
N ARG A 355 2.14 -29.13 37.15
CA ARG A 355 2.28 -28.31 38.36
C ARG A 355 2.60 -29.13 39.59
N GLN A 356 1.90 -30.23 39.79
CA GLN A 356 2.14 -31.12 40.92
C GLN A 356 3.54 -31.71 40.86
N LEU A 357 3.94 -32.31 39.72
CA LEU A 357 5.22 -32.96 39.55
C LEU A 357 6.40 -32.00 39.74
N ILE A 358 6.28 -30.75 39.20
CA ILE A 358 7.30 -29.71 39.36
C ILE A 358 7.38 -29.29 40.83
N ALA A 359 6.27 -29.14 41.53
CA ALA A 359 6.25 -28.83 42.96
C ALA A 359 6.89 -29.93 43.81
N GLU A 360 6.77 -31.19 43.40
CA GLU A 360 7.43 -32.37 44.03
C GLU A 360 8.91 -32.49 43.64
N GLY A 361 9.46 -31.59 42.78
CA GLY A 361 10.87 -31.64 42.34
C GLY A 361 11.10 -32.63 41.19
N LYS A 362 10.07 -33.27 40.61
CA LYS A 362 10.15 -34.18 39.47
C LYS A 362 10.13 -33.41 38.18
N ASN A 363 11.16 -32.60 37.97
CA ASN A 363 11.20 -31.62 36.87
C ASN A 363 11.19 -32.24 35.47
N ASP A 364 11.82 -33.41 35.27
CA ASP A 364 11.87 -34.04 33.95
C ASP A 364 10.47 -34.58 33.55
N GLU A 365 9.78 -35.24 34.47
CA GLU A 365 8.41 -35.76 34.25
C GLU A 365 7.42 -34.58 34.09
N GLY A 366 7.50 -33.57 34.94
CA GLY A 366 6.68 -32.37 34.90
C GLY A 366 6.93 -31.56 33.61
N GLY A 367 8.17 -31.50 33.14
CA GLY A 367 8.56 -30.86 31.88
C GLY A 367 7.92 -31.51 30.66
N VAL A 368 7.85 -32.85 30.63
CA VAL A 368 7.17 -33.60 29.57
C VAL A 368 5.68 -33.28 29.52
N LYS A 369 4.99 -33.28 30.65
CA LYS A 369 3.58 -32.91 30.73
C LYS A 369 3.33 -31.47 30.31
N LEU A 370 4.20 -30.56 30.75
CA LEU A 370 4.14 -29.14 30.40
C LEU A 370 4.35 -28.90 28.89
N TYR A 371 5.33 -29.57 28.30
CA TYR A 371 5.64 -29.45 26.88
C TYR A 371 4.52 -30.06 26.01
N ARG A 372 3.97 -31.20 26.43
CA ARG A 372 2.79 -31.80 25.78
C ARG A 372 1.58 -30.85 25.83
N ALA A 373 1.31 -30.23 26.98
CA ALA A 373 0.25 -29.22 27.09
C ALA A 373 0.47 -28.03 26.15
N HIS A 374 1.71 -27.58 26.03
CA HIS A 374 2.09 -26.49 25.13
C HIS A 374 1.92 -26.89 23.64
N LYS A 375 2.30 -28.08 23.24
CA LYS A 375 2.08 -28.58 21.88
C LYS A 375 0.59 -28.75 21.54
N GLY A 376 -0.24 -29.04 22.56
CA GLY A 376 -1.69 -29.18 22.38
C GLY A 376 -2.44 -27.86 22.26
N LEU A 377 -2.19 -26.88 23.13
CA LEU A 377 -2.86 -25.57 23.14
C LEU A 377 -1.90 -24.49 23.70
N PRO A 378 -0.99 -23.95 22.87
CA PRO A 378 0.01 -22.97 23.33
C PRO A 378 -0.61 -21.66 23.83
N LYS A 379 -1.73 -21.21 23.25
CA LYS A 379 -2.46 -19.99 23.63
C LYS A 379 -3.40 -20.17 24.83
N TYR A 380 -3.41 -21.35 25.50
CA TYR A 380 -4.30 -21.59 26.65
C TYR A 380 -3.92 -20.69 27.85
N LYS A 381 -4.80 -19.76 28.23
CA LYS A 381 -4.52 -18.72 29.23
C LYS A 381 -3.93 -19.23 30.55
N PRO A 382 -4.44 -20.35 31.17
CA PRO A 382 -3.82 -20.90 32.36
C PRO A 382 -2.39 -21.41 32.14
N LEU A 383 -2.07 -21.96 30.97
CA LEU A 383 -0.72 -22.39 30.59
C LEU A 383 0.21 -21.19 30.44
N ILE A 384 -0.21 -20.15 29.74
CA ILE A 384 0.56 -18.91 29.56
C ILE A 384 0.88 -18.29 30.92
N LYS A 385 -0.12 -18.23 31.83
CA LYS A 385 0.07 -17.73 33.18
C LYS A 385 1.09 -18.56 33.95
N TYR A 386 1.07 -19.88 33.81
CA TYR A 386 2.04 -20.75 34.48
C TYR A 386 3.45 -20.62 33.89
N LEU A 387 3.57 -20.49 32.59
CA LEU A 387 4.85 -20.25 31.91
C LEU A 387 5.50 -18.90 32.29
N SER A 388 4.74 -17.94 32.80
CA SER A 388 5.26 -16.66 33.29
C SER A 388 5.88 -16.77 34.69
N GLU A 389 5.68 -17.88 35.39
CA GLU A 389 6.33 -18.12 36.70
C GLU A 389 7.83 -18.41 36.52
N THR A 390 8.61 -17.98 37.49
CA THR A 390 10.10 -18.07 37.45
C THR A 390 10.57 -19.51 37.25
N GLY A 391 11.36 -19.76 36.20
CA GLY A 391 11.99 -21.06 35.92
C GLY A 391 11.11 -22.04 35.10
N VAL A 392 9.79 -21.87 35.07
CA VAL A 392 8.88 -22.79 34.38
C VAL A 392 9.09 -22.78 32.85
N LYS A 393 9.24 -21.59 32.26
CA LYS A 393 9.53 -21.46 30.83
C LYS A 393 10.88 -22.08 30.44
N ALA A 394 11.88 -21.90 31.27
CA ALA A 394 13.22 -22.47 31.07
C ALA A 394 13.18 -24.02 31.12
N LEU A 395 12.38 -24.57 32.02
CA LEU A 395 12.17 -26.02 32.11
C LEU A 395 11.48 -26.56 30.85
N MET A 396 10.44 -25.90 30.37
CA MET A 396 9.76 -26.27 29.12
C MET A 396 10.71 -26.24 27.94
N GLN A 397 11.52 -25.17 27.80
CA GLN A 397 12.50 -25.07 26.71
C GLN A 397 13.60 -26.14 26.79
N LYS A 398 14.05 -26.51 28.00
CA LYS A 398 14.98 -27.62 28.19
C LYS A 398 14.36 -28.93 27.69
N THR A 399 13.11 -29.18 28.02
CA THR A 399 12.38 -30.38 27.57
C THR A 399 12.21 -30.36 26.05
N GLU A 400 11.78 -29.23 25.46
CA GLU A 400 11.68 -29.03 24.02
C GLU A 400 12.99 -29.40 23.32
N ASN A 401 14.12 -28.81 23.76
CA ASN A 401 15.43 -29.09 23.18
C ASN A 401 15.80 -30.57 23.27
N THR A 402 15.41 -31.28 24.33
CA THR A 402 15.68 -32.71 24.47
C THR A 402 14.90 -33.55 23.46
N TYR A 403 13.63 -33.21 23.18
CA TYR A 403 12.79 -33.94 22.23
C TYR A 403 12.97 -33.53 20.77
N MET A 404 13.55 -32.33 20.52
CA MET A 404 13.94 -31.89 19.19
C MET A 404 15.29 -32.46 18.70
N GLN A 405 16.06 -33.11 19.55
CA GLN A 405 17.30 -33.79 19.17
C GLN A 405 16.99 -34.96 18.21
N ASP A 406 18.00 -35.42 17.47
CA ASP A 406 17.92 -36.54 16.54
C ASP A 406 16.77 -36.40 15.48
N ASN A 407 16.64 -35.19 14.90
CA ASN A 407 15.61 -34.91 13.90
C ASN A 407 14.16 -35.22 14.38
N ASN A 408 13.85 -34.84 15.61
CA ASN A 408 12.50 -35.01 16.22
C ASN A 408 12.04 -36.48 16.36
N ARG A 409 12.96 -37.45 16.33
CA ARG A 409 12.61 -38.88 16.35
C ARG A 409 11.80 -39.29 17.58
N ARG A 410 11.93 -38.55 18.69
CA ARG A 410 11.19 -38.78 19.92
C ARG A 410 9.94 -37.92 20.08
N MET A 411 9.61 -37.10 19.11
CA MET A 411 8.44 -36.22 19.19
C MET A 411 7.12 -36.97 19.33
N PRO A 412 6.93 -38.17 18.73
CA PRO A 412 5.71 -38.97 18.95
C PRO A 412 5.42 -39.29 20.44
N GLU A 413 6.45 -39.42 21.28
CA GLU A 413 6.28 -39.59 22.75
C GLU A 413 5.54 -38.39 23.41
N ILE A 414 5.61 -37.23 22.81
CA ILE A 414 4.92 -36.00 23.27
C ILE A 414 3.54 -35.88 22.61
N THR A 415 3.45 -36.15 21.30
CA THR A 415 2.28 -35.81 20.47
C THR A 415 1.19 -36.86 20.39
N ASP A 416 1.51 -38.17 20.50
CA ASP A 416 0.56 -39.25 20.26
C ASP A 416 -0.64 -39.28 21.24
N ASP A 417 -0.46 -38.73 22.42
CA ASP A 417 -1.53 -38.61 23.41
C ASP A 417 -2.52 -37.47 23.15
N LEU A 418 -2.13 -36.51 22.31
CA LEU A 418 -2.95 -35.37 21.93
C LEU A 418 -3.93 -35.76 20.82
N PHE A 419 -5.00 -35.00 20.65
CA PHE A 419 -5.95 -35.18 19.54
C PHE A 419 -5.49 -34.40 18.30
N PHE A 420 -4.82 -33.27 18.50
CA PHE A 420 -4.15 -32.49 17.46
C PHE A 420 -2.94 -31.76 18.04
N VAL A 421 -2.04 -31.37 17.16
CA VAL A 421 -0.78 -30.69 17.50
C VAL A 421 -0.72 -29.35 16.80
N ILE A 422 -0.32 -28.30 17.51
CA ILE A 422 -0.16 -26.95 16.96
C ILE A 422 1.33 -26.65 16.77
N ASP A 423 1.69 -26.19 15.59
CA ASP A 423 2.98 -25.61 15.31
C ASP A 423 2.81 -24.11 15.01
N GLU A 424 3.12 -23.26 16.00
CA GLU A 424 2.99 -21.82 15.86
C GLU A 424 3.98 -21.23 14.84
N LYS A 425 5.15 -21.86 14.63
CA LYS A 425 6.17 -21.38 13.68
C LYS A 425 5.73 -21.60 12.23
N LEU A 426 5.09 -22.74 11.97
CA LEU A 426 4.56 -23.09 10.65
C LEU A 426 3.12 -22.63 10.46
N ASN A 427 2.51 -22.02 11.48
CA ASN A 427 1.10 -21.62 11.48
C ASN A 427 0.17 -22.75 11.03
N SER A 428 0.44 -23.98 11.53
CA SER A 428 -0.27 -25.20 11.16
C SER A 428 -0.85 -25.91 12.38
N VAL A 429 -1.94 -26.67 12.14
CA VAL A 429 -2.56 -27.59 13.10
C VAL A 429 -2.72 -28.92 12.40
N GLU A 430 -2.24 -29.98 13.01
CA GLU A 430 -2.28 -31.32 12.46
C GLU A 430 -3.03 -32.27 13.40
N LEU A 431 -3.93 -33.07 12.84
CA LEU A 431 -4.61 -34.15 13.57
C LEU A 431 -3.62 -35.28 13.83
N THR A 432 -3.69 -35.84 15.04
CA THR A 432 -3.05 -37.13 15.37
C THR A 432 -3.96 -38.31 14.99
N ASP A 433 -3.43 -39.52 15.05
CA ASP A 433 -4.23 -40.73 14.83
C ASP A 433 -5.43 -40.77 15.79
N LYS A 434 -5.23 -40.35 17.04
CA LYS A 434 -6.30 -40.25 18.05
C LYS A 434 -7.37 -39.23 17.69
N GLY A 435 -6.97 -38.10 17.07
CA GLY A 435 -7.91 -37.11 16.55
C GLY A 435 -8.71 -37.63 15.37
N HIS A 436 -8.05 -38.33 14.46
CA HIS A 436 -8.70 -38.98 13.32
C HIS A 436 -9.75 -40.05 13.80
N GLU A 437 -9.41 -40.87 14.79
CA GLU A 437 -10.34 -41.82 15.35
C GLU A 437 -11.59 -41.20 15.98
N VAL A 438 -11.41 -40.10 16.72
CA VAL A 438 -12.54 -39.39 17.35
C VAL A 438 -13.49 -38.85 16.30
N LEU A 439 -12.96 -38.22 15.24
CA LEU A 439 -13.77 -37.65 14.15
C LEU A 439 -14.45 -38.77 13.32
N SER A 440 -13.73 -39.84 12.99
CA SER A 440 -14.31 -41.00 12.29
C SER A 440 -15.46 -41.63 13.08
N LYS A 441 -15.31 -41.79 14.39
CA LYS A 441 -16.40 -42.27 15.28
C LYS A 441 -17.56 -41.27 15.36
N TYR A 442 -17.27 -39.96 15.39
CA TYR A 442 -18.31 -38.93 15.45
C TYR A 442 -19.22 -38.98 14.23
N PHE A 443 -18.64 -39.17 13.06
CA PHE A 443 -19.37 -39.24 11.79
C PHE A 443 -19.84 -40.65 11.44
N ASN A 444 -19.48 -41.65 12.25
CA ASN A 444 -19.78 -43.08 12.01
C ASN A 444 -19.35 -43.55 10.60
N GLU A 445 -18.18 -43.06 10.13
CA GLU A 445 -17.60 -43.34 8.83
C GLU A 445 -16.13 -43.76 8.98
N ASP A 446 -15.91 -45.08 8.81
CA ASP A 446 -14.56 -45.63 8.78
C ASP A 446 -13.84 -45.13 7.53
N GLY A 447 -12.64 -44.56 7.71
CA GLY A 447 -11.88 -44.01 6.60
C GLY A 447 -12.30 -42.59 6.18
N PHE A 448 -12.96 -41.82 7.06
CA PHE A 448 -13.38 -40.43 6.83
C PHE A 448 -12.29 -39.55 6.25
N PHE A 449 -11.01 -39.75 6.64
CA PHE A 449 -9.84 -39.02 6.16
C PHE A 449 -9.01 -39.80 5.13
N VAL A 450 -9.45 -41.00 4.71
CA VAL A 450 -8.71 -41.79 3.72
C VAL A 450 -9.01 -41.27 2.33
N MET A 451 -7.97 -40.67 1.72
CA MET A 451 -8.07 -40.20 0.34
C MET A 451 -7.95 -41.35 -0.65
N PRO A 452 -8.81 -41.43 -1.68
CA PRO A 452 -8.66 -42.40 -2.73
C PRO A 452 -7.36 -42.14 -3.52
N ASP A 453 -6.65 -43.19 -3.87
CA ASP A 453 -5.50 -43.10 -4.79
C ASP A 453 -6.02 -43.05 -6.23
N ILE A 454 -6.28 -41.83 -6.71
CA ILE A 454 -6.77 -41.61 -8.08
C ILE A 454 -5.88 -42.28 -9.13
N GLY A 455 -4.55 -42.25 -8.93
CA GLY A 455 -3.60 -42.84 -9.86
C GLY A 455 -3.79 -44.36 -9.97
N ALA A 456 -3.88 -45.06 -8.84
CA ALA A 456 -4.08 -46.47 -8.80
C ALA A 456 -5.47 -46.87 -9.32
N GLU A 457 -6.54 -46.19 -8.86
CA GLU A 457 -7.92 -46.51 -9.26
C GLU A 457 -8.17 -46.25 -10.75
N VAL A 458 -7.66 -45.13 -11.30
CA VAL A 458 -7.76 -44.84 -12.75
C VAL A 458 -6.95 -45.86 -13.56
N ALA A 459 -5.76 -46.25 -13.10
CA ALA A 459 -4.95 -47.25 -13.78
C ALA A 459 -5.61 -48.67 -13.76
N GLU A 460 -6.35 -49.03 -12.71
CA GLU A 460 -7.18 -50.26 -12.65
C GLU A 460 -8.38 -50.17 -13.59
N LEU A 461 -9.05 -49.02 -13.65
CA LEU A 461 -10.16 -48.76 -14.59
C LEU A 461 -9.72 -48.86 -16.05
N GLU A 462 -8.52 -48.38 -16.39
CA GLU A 462 -7.98 -48.50 -17.75
C GLU A 462 -7.66 -49.95 -18.16
N LYS A 463 -7.36 -50.80 -17.18
CA LYS A 463 -7.10 -52.24 -17.41
C LYS A 463 -8.38 -53.11 -17.38
N SER A 464 -9.50 -52.51 -17.02
CA SER A 464 -10.78 -53.25 -16.90
C SER A 464 -11.43 -53.48 -18.28
N ASP A 465 -12.20 -54.58 -18.37
CA ASP A 465 -12.97 -54.94 -19.58
C ASP A 465 -14.27 -54.14 -19.77
N LEU A 466 -14.37 -52.96 -19.16
CA LEU A 466 -15.51 -52.08 -19.25
C LEU A 466 -15.55 -51.32 -20.59
N SER A 467 -16.76 -50.95 -21.04
CA SER A 467 -16.92 -50.08 -22.21
C SER A 467 -16.28 -48.69 -21.99
N ALA A 468 -15.96 -47.98 -23.05
CA ALA A 468 -15.35 -46.65 -22.97
C ALA A 468 -16.24 -45.67 -22.19
N GLU A 469 -17.56 -45.76 -22.35
CA GLU A 469 -18.52 -44.92 -21.62
C GLU A 469 -18.59 -45.25 -20.13
N GLU A 470 -18.56 -46.54 -19.75
CA GLU A 470 -18.53 -46.97 -18.38
C GLU A 470 -17.26 -46.62 -17.67
N ARG A 471 -16.11 -46.72 -18.37
CA ARG A 471 -14.80 -46.26 -17.85
C ARG A 471 -14.79 -44.76 -17.58
N ALA A 472 -15.31 -43.96 -18.51
CA ALA A 472 -15.40 -42.52 -18.36
C ALA A 472 -16.28 -42.17 -17.13
N ARG A 473 -17.46 -42.77 -17.03
CA ARG A 473 -18.36 -42.53 -15.87
C ARG A 473 -17.73 -42.92 -14.53
N LYS A 474 -17.09 -44.10 -14.45
CA LYS A 474 -16.41 -44.52 -13.20
C LYS A 474 -15.23 -43.66 -12.87
N ARG A 475 -14.49 -43.19 -13.86
CA ARG A 475 -13.39 -42.24 -13.64
C ARG A 475 -13.92 -40.92 -13.08
N ASP A 476 -15.03 -40.41 -13.62
CA ASP A 476 -15.67 -39.20 -13.11
C ASP A 476 -16.21 -39.38 -11.69
N GLU A 477 -16.73 -40.56 -11.37
CA GLU A 477 -17.14 -40.94 -10.00
C GLU A 477 -15.96 -40.92 -9.02
N VAL A 478 -14.80 -41.48 -9.37
CA VAL A 478 -13.57 -41.48 -8.55
C VAL A 478 -13.06 -40.07 -8.35
N ILE A 479 -13.02 -39.27 -9.41
CA ILE A 479 -12.58 -37.88 -9.33
C ILE A 479 -13.52 -37.05 -8.45
N ASN A 480 -14.83 -37.29 -8.55
CA ASN A 480 -15.82 -36.59 -7.74
C ASN A 480 -15.71 -36.98 -6.26
N ASP A 481 -15.53 -38.27 -5.95
CA ASP A 481 -15.33 -38.77 -4.57
C ASP A 481 -14.07 -38.18 -3.95
N TYR A 482 -12.97 -38.11 -4.73
CA TYR A 482 -11.75 -37.47 -4.30
C TYR A 482 -11.97 -35.97 -4.01
N SER A 483 -12.68 -35.26 -4.89
CA SER A 483 -12.96 -33.84 -4.72
C SER A 483 -13.75 -33.58 -3.43
N ILE A 484 -14.80 -34.36 -3.18
CA ILE A 484 -15.64 -34.27 -1.96
C ILE A 484 -14.80 -34.54 -0.70
N LYS A 485 -13.99 -35.60 -0.70
CA LYS A 485 -13.13 -35.95 0.43
C LYS A 485 -12.03 -34.91 0.66
N SER A 486 -11.43 -34.41 -0.39
CA SER A 486 -10.42 -33.34 -0.32
C SER A 486 -10.99 -32.07 0.30
N GLU A 487 -12.17 -31.64 -0.14
CA GLU A 487 -12.88 -30.49 0.41
C GLU A 487 -13.25 -30.68 1.88
N ARG A 488 -13.69 -31.91 2.25
CA ARG A 488 -13.97 -32.29 3.64
C ARG A 488 -12.74 -32.15 4.53
N VAL A 489 -11.61 -32.73 4.12
CA VAL A 489 -10.34 -32.66 4.86
C VAL A 489 -9.90 -31.20 5.00
N HIS A 490 -9.97 -30.43 3.92
CA HIS A 490 -9.65 -29.01 3.93
C HIS A 490 -10.54 -28.23 4.92
N THR A 491 -11.86 -28.44 4.87
CA THR A 491 -12.82 -27.79 5.77
C THR A 491 -12.54 -28.09 7.24
N VAL A 492 -12.26 -29.37 7.56
CA VAL A 492 -11.90 -29.80 8.92
C VAL A 492 -10.62 -29.12 9.39
N HIS A 493 -9.60 -29.05 8.54
CA HIS A 493 -8.35 -28.37 8.88
C HIS A 493 -8.55 -26.87 9.13
N GLN A 494 -9.32 -26.18 8.30
CA GLN A 494 -9.60 -24.76 8.49
C GLN A 494 -10.41 -24.47 9.74
N LEU A 495 -11.42 -25.31 10.04
CA LEU A 495 -12.17 -25.22 11.30
C LEU A 495 -11.26 -25.45 12.50
N LEU A 496 -10.44 -26.49 12.48
CA LEU A 496 -9.51 -26.77 13.55
C LEU A 496 -8.53 -25.62 13.78
N LYS A 497 -8.01 -25.03 12.69
CA LYS A 497 -7.17 -23.85 12.73
C LYS A 497 -7.91 -22.65 13.34
N ALA A 498 -9.15 -22.40 12.96
CA ALA A 498 -9.98 -21.33 13.51
C ALA A 498 -10.20 -21.48 15.03
N TYR A 499 -10.42 -22.71 15.51
CA TYR A 499 -10.61 -22.97 16.94
C TYR A 499 -9.32 -22.89 17.74
N ALA A 500 -8.21 -23.40 17.19
CA ALA A 500 -6.97 -23.60 17.92
C ALA A 500 -6.05 -22.38 17.93
N MET A 501 -6.12 -21.55 16.89
CA MET A 501 -5.12 -20.49 16.64
C MET A 501 -5.70 -19.06 16.59
N PHE A 502 -7.00 -18.90 16.44
CA PHE A 502 -7.64 -17.59 16.31
C PHE A 502 -8.57 -17.31 17.48
N GLU A 503 -8.31 -16.28 18.25
CA GLU A 503 -9.13 -15.83 19.39
C GLU A 503 -9.95 -14.61 19.04
N LYS A 504 -11.21 -14.60 19.47
CA LYS A 504 -12.06 -13.41 19.41
C LYS A 504 -11.49 -12.29 20.26
N ASP A 505 -11.62 -11.05 19.78
CA ASP A 505 -11.12 -9.83 20.39
C ASP A 505 -9.56 -9.72 20.44
N VAL A 506 -8.87 -10.61 19.70
CA VAL A 506 -7.42 -10.60 19.49
C VAL A 506 -7.13 -10.52 17.99
N GLU A 507 -7.33 -11.62 17.25
CA GLU A 507 -7.09 -11.67 15.80
C GLU A 507 -8.30 -11.19 14.96
N TYR A 508 -9.50 -11.22 15.54
CA TYR A 508 -10.74 -10.76 14.89
C TYR A 508 -11.78 -10.30 15.91
N VAL A 509 -12.75 -9.53 15.45
CA VAL A 509 -13.95 -9.12 16.20
C VAL A 509 -15.21 -9.51 15.45
N VAL A 510 -16.32 -9.65 16.18
CA VAL A 510 -17.65 -9.85 15.59
C VAL A 510 -18.46 -8.57 15.77
N MET A 511 -18.76 -7.90 14.65
CA MET A 511 -19.55 -6.67 14.61
C MET A 511 -20.59 -6.78 13.48
N ASP A 512 -21.79 -6.31 13.73
CA ASP A 512 -22.89 -6.33 12.74
C ASP A 512 -23.17 -7.71 12.15
N ASN A 513 -23.03 -8.74 12.97
CA ASN A 513 -23.15 -10.16 12.58
C ASN A 513 -22.14 -10.60 11.50
N LYS A 514 -20.96 -9.96 11.46
CA LYS A 514 -19.84 -10.27 10.57
C LYS A 514 -18.53 -10.39 11.34
N VAL A 515 -17.66 -11.27 10.87
CA VAL A 515 -16.28 -11.37 11.35
C VAL A 515 -15.46 -10.27 10.65
N LYS A 516 -14.74 -9.50 11.43
CA LYS A 516 -13.80 -8.46 10.93
C LYS A 516 -12.42 -8.73 11.48
N ILE A 517 -11.40 -8.67 10.63
CA ILE A 517 -10.00 -8.89 11.00
C ILE A 517 -9.50 -7.72 11.83
N VAL A 518 -8.73 -8.00 12.88
CA VAL A 518 -7.98 -7.02 13.65
C VAL A 518 -6.49 -7.12 13.29
N ASP A 519 -5.88 -6.01 12.96
CA ASP A 519 -4.44 -5.93 12.75
C ASP A 519 -3.71 -6.09 14.08
N GLU A 520 -2.87 -7.10 14.21
CA GLU A 520 -2.16 -7.44 15.46
C GLU A 520 -1.20 -6.33 15.91
N GLN A 521 -0.65 -5.54 14.99
CA GLN A 521 0.33 -4.50 15.31
C GLN A 521 -0.35 -3.20 15.73
N THR A 522 -1.42 -2.82 15.02
CA THR A 522 -2.08 -1.53 15.23
C THR A 522 -3.37 -1.62 16.06
N GLY A 523 -3.94 -2.82 16.23
CA GLY A 523 -5.23 -3.04 16.87
C GLY A 523 -6.42 -2.49 16.06
N ARG A 524 -6.22 -2.12 14.79
CA ARG A 524 -7.26 -1.57 13.92
C ARG A 524 -8.07 -2.67 13.26
N ILE A 525 -9.35 -2.40 13.07
CA ILE A 525 -10.22 -3.25 12.27
C ILE A 525 -9.91 -3.03 10.79
N LEU A 526 -9.65 -4.12 10.07
CA LEU A 526 -9.40 -4.12 8.63
C LEU A 526 -10.73 -4.40 7.91
N ASP A 527 -11.49 -3.35 7.63
CA ASP A 527 -12.76 -3.49 6.92
C ASP A 527 -12.56 -4.02 5.49
N GLY A 528 -13.46 -4.93 5.07
CA GLY A 528 -13.46 -5.51 3.74
C GLY A 528 -12.39 -6.59 3.49
N ARG A 529 -11.44 -6.81 4.40
CA ARG A 529 -10.47 -7.91 4.29
C ARG A 529 -11.02 -9.21 4.87
N ARG A 530 -10.65 -10.32 4.23
CA ARG A 530 -11.02 -11.69 4.66
C ARG A 530 -9.77 -12.56 4.69
N TYR A 531 -9.73 -13.53 5.60
CA TYR A 531 -8.71 -14.57 5.57
C TYR A 531 -8.93 -15.47 4.34
N SER A 532 -7.85 -15.93 3.73
CA SER A 532 -7.85 -16.81 2.56
C SER A 532 -8.19 -18.27 2.91
N ASP A 533 -8.33 -19.07 1.88
CA ASP A 533 -8.41 -20.53 1.92
C ASP A 533 -9.50 -21.13 2.80
N GLY A 534 -10.63 -20.45 2.95
CA GLY A 534 -11.75 -20.93 3.76
C GLY A 534 -11.61 -20.64 5.27
N LEU A 535 -10.50 -20.07 5.72
CA LEU A 535 -10.30 -19.78 7.14
C LEU A 535 -11.31 -18.74 7.66
N HIS A 536 -11.65 -17.73 6.85
CA HIS A 536 -12.65 -16.74 7.25
C HIS A 536 -14.02 -17.37 7.47
N GLN A 537 -14.44 -18.24 6.55
CA GLN A 537 -15.67 -19.03 6.67
C GLN A 537 -15.65 -19.95 7.88
N ALA A 538 -14.51 -20.56 8.18
CA ALA A 538 -14.33 -21.38 9.37
C ALA A 538 -14.52 -20.57 10.67
N ILE A 539 -14.02 -19.33 10.70
CA ILE A 539 -14.21 -18.42 11.83
C ILE A 539 -15.68 -17.95 11.91
N GLU A 540 -16.30 -17.63 10.78
CA GLU A 540 -17.72 -17.30 10.71
C GLU A 540 -18.59 -18.44 11.27
N ALA A 541 -18.31 -19.69 10.87
CA ALA A 541 -18.98 -20.87 11.40
C ALA A 541 -18.74 -21.05 12.91
N LYS A 542 -17.49 -20.87 13.38
CA LYS A 542 -17.13 -20.94 14.79
C LYS A 542 -17.93 -19.94 15.64
N GLU A 543 -18.09 -18.72 15.16
CA GLU A 543 -18.77 -17.62 15.86
C GLU A 543 -20.30 -17.62 15.64
N HIS A 544 -20.86 -18.62 14.93
CA HIS A 544 -22.29 -18.73 14.63
C HIS A 544 -22.87 -17.51 13.89
N VAL A 545 -22.06 -16.83 13.11
CA VAL A 545 -22.52 -15.80 12.18
C VAL A 545 -22.77 -16.41 10.80
N LYS A 546 -23.46 -15.69 9.93
CA LYS A 546 -23.72 -16.18 8.56
C LYS A 546 -22.38 -16.43 7.85
N VAL A 547 -22.17 -17.65 7.38
CA VAL A 547 -21.02 -18.02 6.56
C VAL A 547 -21.24 -17.46 5.16
N GLU A 548 -20.36 -16.56 4.72
CA GLU A 548 -20.42 -15.97 3.37
C GLU A 548 -19.71 -16.89 2.35
N ALA A 549 -20.11 -16.81 1.08
CA ALA A 549 -19.50 -17.60 0.02
C ALA A 549 -17.98 -17.45 -0.04
N ALA A 550 -17.28 -18.50 -0.45
CA ALA A 550 -15.86 -18.43 -0.73
C ALA A 550 -15.58 -17.35 -1.78
N THR A 551 -14.49 -16.62 -1.61
CA THR A 551 -14.08 -15.58 -2.55
C THR A 551 -12.94 -16.08 -3.42
N GLN A 552 -13.05 -15.80 -4.73
CA GLN A 552 -11.99 -16.07 -5.69
C GLN A 552 -11.28 -14.76 -6.03
N THR A 553 -9.96 -14.79 -6.08
CA THR A 553 -9.17 -13.65 -6.56
C THR A 553 -9.31 -13.56 -8.07
N PHE A 554 -9.82 -12.42 -8.56
CA PHE A 554 -9.96 -12.15 -10.00
C PHE A 554 -8.73 -11.45 -10.56
N ALA A 555 -8.19 -10.50 -9.82
CA ALA A 555 -7.03 -9.75 -10.25
C ALA A 555 -6.17 -9.32 -9.05
N THR A 556 -4.86 -9.27 -9.26
CA THR A 556 -3.91 -8.81 -8.24
C THR A 556 -2.75 -8.07 -8.88
N ILE A 557 -2.26 -7.04 -8.21
CA ILE A 557 -1.01 -6.35 -8.56
C ILE A 557 -0.37 -5.79 -7.29
N THR A 558 0.95 -5.75 -7.25
CA THR A 558 1.67 -4.97 -6.23
C THR A 558 1.86 -3.53 -6.69
N LEU A 559 1.91 -2.58 -5.76
CA LEU A 559 2.24 -1.19 -6.09
C LEU A 559 3.60 -1.10 -6.79
N GLN A 560 4.56 -1.93 -6.38
CA GLN A 560 5.85 -2.06 -7.03
C GLN A 560 5.73 -2.32 -8.54
N ASN A 561 4.91 -3.29 -8.94
CA ASN A 561 4.72 -3.62 -10.34
C ASN A 561 3.92 -2.56 -11.09
N TYR A 562 2.94 -1.95 -10.44
CA TYR A 562 2.13 -0.89 -11.02
C TYR A 562 2.99 0.33 -11.38
N PHE A 563 3.77 0.87 -10.44
CA PHE A 563 4.56 2.08 -10.69
C PHE A 563 5.72 1.87 -11.68
N ARG A 564 6.18 0.64 -11.88
CA ARG A 564 7.17 0.31 -12.91
C ARG A 564 6.63 0.41 -14.35
N MET A 565 5.32 0.54 -14.54
CA MET A 565 4.70 0.72 -15.86
C MET A 565 4.77 2.16 -16.39
N TYR A 566 5.07 3.14 -15.54
CA TYR A 566 5.19 4.52 -15.98
C TYR A 566 6.42 4.71 -16.87
N HIS A 567 6.24 5.50 -17.95
CA HIS A 567 7.37 5.91 -18.79
C HIS A 567 8.42 6.69 -17.98
N LYS A 568 7.96 7.60 -17.12
CA LYS A 568 8.81 8.35 -16.19
C LYS A 568 8.21 8.35 -14.79
N LEU A 569 9.03 8.04 -13.80
CA LEU A 569 8.68 8.00 -12.39
C LEU A 569 9.60 8.92 -11.60
N ALA A 570 9.05 9.68 -10.67
CA ALA A 570 9.78 10.48 -9.71
C ALA A 570 9.13 10.35 -8.33
N GLY A 571 9.84 10.77 -7.30
CA GLY A 571 9.31 10.73 -5.95
C GLY A 571 9.91 11.79 -5.05
N MET A 572 9.22 12.08 -3.96
CA MET A 572 9.69 13.02 -2.94
C MET A 572 9.36 12.48 -1.54
N THR A 573 10.27 12.69 -0.61
CA THR A 573 10.12 12.34 0.80
C THR A 573 11.16 13.08 1.64
N GLY A 574 11.08 13.00 2.96
CA GLY A 574 12.12 13.49 3.87
C GLY A 574 13.19 12.45 4.23
N THR A 575 13.05 11.18 3.80
CA THR A 575 13.77 10.02 4.35
C THR A 575 14.12 8.93 3.32
N ALA A 576 14.67 9.29 2.14
CA ALA A 576 14.95 8.33 1.07
C ALA A 576 16.41 7.83 1.02
N GLU A 577 17.37 8.57 1.59
CA GLU A 577 18.80 8.27 1.46
C GLU A 577 19.15 6.88 2.04
N THR A 578 18.47 6.48 3.11
CA THR A 578 18.67 5.17 3.75
C THR A 578 18.30 4.00 2.84
N GLU A 579 17.26 4.15 2.02
CA GLU A 579 16.74 3.16 1.07
C GLU A 579 17.23 3.38 -0.39
N ALA A 580 18.20 4.27 -0.61
CA ALA A 580 18.67 4.63 -1.96
C ALA A 580 19.12 3.41 -2.80
N SER A 581 19.71 2.40 -2.17
CA SER A 581 20.11 1.16 -2.84
C SER A 581 18.90 0.34 -3.31
N GLU A 582 17.82 0.30 -2.54
CA GLU A 582 16.59 -0.41 -2.87
C GLU A 582 15.83 0.31 -3.99
N PHE A 583 15.68 1.63 -3.92
CA PHE A 583 15.13 2.45 -5.00
C PHE A 583 15.85 2.22 -6.32
N TRP A 584 17.17 2.18 -6.30
CA TRP A 584 17.95 1.92 -7.51
C TRP A 584 17.79 0.49 -8.02
N SER A 585 17.83 -0.51 -7.14
CA SER A 585 17.75 -1.92 -7.56
C SER A 585 16.41 -2.26 -8.20
N ILE A 586 15.30 -1.75 -7.66
CA ILE A 586 13.94 -2.09 -8.07
C ILE A 586 13.44 -1.18 -9.20
N TYR A 587 13.56 0.13 -9.01
CA TYR A 587 12.93 1.14 -9.89
C TYR A 587 13.92 1.89 -10.78
N LYS A 588 15.22 1.74 -10.56
CA LYS A 588 16.29 2.53 -11.20
C LYS A 588 16.19 4.04 -10.88
N LEU A 589 15.58 4.36 -9.75
CA LEU A 589 15.47 5.73 -9.25
C LEU A 589 16.69 6.09 -8.41
N ASP A 590 17.33 7.19 -8.78
CA ASP A 590 18.42 7.77 -8.03
C ASP A 590 17.89 8.75 -6.99
N VAL A 591 18.47 8.76 -5.79
CA VAL A 591 18.07 9.66 -4.70
C VAL A 591 19.01 10.85 -4.66
N VAL A 592 18.46 12.05 -4.72
CA VAL A 592 19.20 13.32 -4.62
C VAL A 592 18.74 14.07 -3.37
N VAL A 593 19.65 14.29 -2.44
CA VAL A 593 19.38 15.06 -1.22
C VAL A 593 19.45 16.56 -1.53
N ILE A 594 18.32 17.25 -1.32
CA ILE A 594 18.19 18.68 -1.58
C ILE A 594 18.63 19.44 -0.32
N PRO A 595 19.52 20.43 -0.43
CA PRO A 595 19.90 21.24 0.71
C PRO A 595 18.70 22.07 1.21
N THR A 596 18.62 22.29 2.52
CA THR A 596 17.59 23.15 3.10
C THR A 596 17.81 24.62 2.73
N ASN A 597 16.70 25.38 2.61
CA ASN A 597 16.76 26.81 2.26
C ASN A 597 17.49 27.65 3.34
N ARG A 598 17.36 27.21 4.61
CA ARG A 598 18.07 27.82 5.75
C ARG A 598 18.81 26.74 6.52
N PRO A 599 19.90 27.08 7.24
CA PRO A 599 20.58 26.11 8.10
C PRO A 599 19.62 25.44 9.09
N VAL A 600 19.76 24.12 9.23
CA VAL A 600 18.96 23.33 10.20
C VAL A 600 19.39 23.71 11.61
N VAL A 601 18.43 24.18 12.41
CA VAL A 601 18.63 24.50 13.84
C VAL A 601 17.98 23.49 14.76
N ARG A 602 17.36 22.44 14.19
CA ARG A 602 16.74 21.33 14.94
C ARG A 602 17.82 20.52 15.64
N ASP A 603 17.63 20.24 16.93
CA ASP A 603 18.47 19.40 17.75
C ASP A 603 17.87 17.98 17.79
N ASP A 604 18.40 17.08 16.96
CA ASP A 604 17.97 15.69 16.91
C ASP A 604 18.72 14.91 17.98
N ARG A 605 18.03 14.58 19.08
CA ARG A 605 18.58 13.87 20.20
C ARG A 605 18.53 12.36 20.00
N GLN A 606 19.47 11.67 20.64
CA GLN A 606 19.50 10.21 20.63
C GLN A 606 18.32 9.61 21.41
N ASP A 607 17.92 8.39 21.00
CA ASP A 607 16.87 7.64 21.67
C ASP A 607 17.22 7.30 23.12
N LEU A 608 16.23 7.44 24.00
CA LEU A 608 16.34 7.04 25.40
C LEU A 608 15.64 5.70 25.61
N ILE A 609 16.39 4.70 26.05
CA ILE A 609 15.90 3.34 26.26
C ILE A 609 15.62 3.11 27.75
N TYR A 610 14.43 2.61 28.07
CA TYR A 610 13.99 2.34 29.43
C TYR A 610 13.74 0.85 29.66
N LYS A 611 13.92 0.36 30.87
CA LYS A 611 13.69 -1.04 31.24
C LYS A 611 12.21 -1.41 31.25
N THR A 612 11.36 -0.46 31.64
CA THR A 612 9.91 -0.69 31.75
C THR A 612 9.09 0.38 31.03
N LYS A 613 7.89 0.01 30.57
CA LYS A 613 6.94 0.97 29.98
C LYS A 613 6.58 2.10 30.96
N ARG A 614 6.48 1.79 32.26
CA ARG A 614 6.16 2.76 33.29
C ARG A 614 7.25 3.84 33.42
N GLU A 615 8.51 3.44 33.45
CA GLU A 615 9.64 4.39 33.45
C GLU A 615 9.65 5.27 32.22
N LYS A 616 9.42 4.66 31.03
CA LYS A 616 9.30 5.40 29.77
C LYS A 616 8.19 6.46 29.83
N TYR A 617 6.99 6.10 30.28
CA TYR A 617 5.86 7.04 30.31
C TYR A 617 6.09 8.16 31.33
N ASN A 618 6.69 7.88 32.50
CA ASN A 618 7.05 8.90 33.46
C ASN A 618 8.05 9.89 32.86
N ALA A 619 9.10 9.41 32.20
CA ALA A 619 10.09 10.26 31.56
C ALA A 619 9.51 11.10 30.42
N VAL A 620 8.60 10.56 29.62
CA VAL A 620 7.87 11.31 28.59
C VAL A 620 7.08 12.45 29.23
N ILE A 621 6.37 12.20 30.30
CA ILE A 621 5.57 13.20 31.00
C ILE A 621 6.46 14.28 31.61
N GLU A 622 7.56 13.91 32.28
CA GLU A 622 8.54 14.86 32.84
C GLU A 622 9.11 15.79 31.76
N GLU A 623 9.46 15.25 30.59
CA GLU A 623 9.99 16.06 29.48
C GLU A 623 8.91 16.99 28.90
N ILE A 624 7.64 16.51 28.77
CA ILE A 624 6.51 17.37 28.36
C ILE A 624 6.33 18.53 29.33
N VAL A 625 6.29 18.27 30.66
CA VAL A 625 6.16 19.30 31.69
C VAL A 625 7.25 20.35 31.53
N LYS A 626 8.48 19.91 31.45
CA LYS A 626 9.66 20.79 31.33
C LYS A 626 9.62 21.68 30.09
N LEU A 627 9.16 21.12 28.95
CA LEU A 627 9.06 21.89 27.70
C LEU A 627 7.89 22.89 27.76
N VAL A 628 6.75 22.50 28.36
CA VAL A 628 5.59 23.39 28.57
C VAL A 628 5.93 24.53 29.50
N GLU A 629 6.64 24.27 30.63
CA GLU A 629 7.14 25.30 31.55
C GLU A 629 8.11 26.28 30.84
N ALA A 630 8.87 25.78 29.87
CA ALA A 630 9.75 26.60 29.03
C ALA A 630 8.98 27.36 27.91
N GLY A 631 7.64 27.28 27.86
CA GLY A 631 6.78 27.95 26.87
C GLY A 631 6.87 27.34 25.46
N ARG A 632 7.29 26.09 25.34
CA ARG A 632 7.41 25.41 24.04
C ARG A 632 6.20 24.52 23.77
N PRO A 633 5.59 24.56 22.57
CA PRO A 633 4.60 23.58 22.16
C PRO A 633 5.24 22.22 21.99
N VAL A 634 4.54 21.14 22.39
CA VAL A 634 5.03 19.77 22.36
C VAL A 634 4.09 18.90 21.53
N LEU A 635 4.63 18.24 20.49
CA LEU A 635 3.92 17.22 19.74
C LEU A 635 4.38 15.83 20.21
N VAL A 636 3.43 15.00 20.64
CA VAL A 636 3.68 13.65 21.14
C VAL A 636 3.15 12.61 20.16
N GLY A 637 4.04 11.87 19.50
CA GLY A 637 3.68 10.73 18.67
C GLY A 637 3.65 9.43 19.49
N THR A 638 2.66 8.57 19.23
CA THR A 638 2.52 7.26 19.85
C THR A 638 2.25 6.18 18.80
N THR A 639 2.54 4.92 19.13
CA THR A 639 2.33 3.78 18.24
C THR A 639 0.90 3.26 18.24
N SER A 640 0.05 3.68 19.19
CA SER A 640 -1.36 3.29 19.24
C SER A 640 -2.23 4.35 19.91
N VAL A 641 -3.53 4.34 19.59
CA VAL A 641 -4.54 5.22 20.20
C VAL A 641 -4.61 5.03 21.72
N GLU A 642 -4.52 3.78 22.19
CA GLU A 642 -4.58 3.46 23.61
C GLU A 642 -3.44 4.13 24.42
N ILE A 643 -2.22 4.12 23.87
CA ILE A 643 -1.07 4.79 24.49
C ILE A 643 -1.27 6.30 24.49
N SER A 644 -1.82 6.86 23.41
CA SER A 644 -2.14 8.29 23.32
C SER A 644 -3.16 8.71 24.36
N GLU A 645 -4.24 7.93 24.52
CA GLU A 645 -5.27 8.18 25.55
C GLU A 645 -4.74 8.00 26.97
N LEU A 646 -3.85 7.01 27.20
CA LEU A 646 -3.21 6.79 28.49
C LEU A 646 -2.37 8.00 28.88
N LEU A 647 -1.49 8.45 27.99
CA LEU A 647 -0.64 9.64 28.23
C LEU A 647 -1.49 10.90 28.41
N SER A 648 -2.54 11.07 27.60
CA SER A 648 -3.49 12.18 27.76
C SER A 648 -4.15 12.18 29.14
N ARG A 649 -4.61 11.03 29.64
CA ARG A 649 -5.17 10.88 30.99
C ARG A 649 -4.15 11.21 32.09
N MET A 650 -2.90 10.74 31.93
CA MET A 650 -1.83 11.03 32.90
C MET A 650 -1.49 12.53 32.92
N LEU A 651 -1.44 13.20 31.77
CA LEU A 651 -1.24 14.65 31.69
C LEU A 651 -2.40 15.43 32.29
N LYS A 652 -3.66 14.95 32.10
CA LYS A 652 -4.85 15.53 32.72
C LYS A 652 -4.76 15.56 34.25
N LEU A 653 -4.27 14.52 34.87
CA LEU A 653 -4.08 14.45 36.32
C LEU A 653 -3.06 15.49 36.86
N LEU A 654 -2.16 15.96 36.02
CA LEU A 654 -1.16 16.97 36.39
C LEU A 654 -1.63 18.41 36.11
N SER A 655 -2.90 18.62 35.74
CA SER A 655 -3.50 19.94 35.42
C SER A 655 -2.77 20.70 34.28
N LEU A 656 -2.02 19.98 33.44
CA LEU A 656 -1.18 20.55 32.37
C LEU A 656 -1.96 20.74 31.05
N ILE A 657 -3.30 20.69 31.08
CA ILE A 657 -4.10 20.71 29.87
C ILE A 657 -4.63 22.10 29.56
N HIS A 658 -3.88 22.81 28.76
CA HIS A 658 -4.40 23.60 27.65
C HIS A 658 -3.88 23.06 26.31
N ILE A 659 -3.79 21.72 26.19
CA ILE A 659 -3.43 21.06 24.95
C ILE A 659 -4.74 20.86 24.19
N SER A 660 -4.83 21.46 23.01
CA SER A 660 -5.86 21.18 22.01
C SER A 660 -6.08 19.67 21.89
N GLU A 661 -7.32 19.27 21.67
CA GLU A 661 -7.70 17.86 21.45
C GLU A 661 -6.70 17.13 20.57
N PRO A 662 -6.37 15.87 20.88
CA PRO A 662 -5.58 15.06 19.94
C PRO A 662 -6.30 15.11 18.61
N THR A 663 -5.61 15.58 17.58
CA THR A 663 -6.06 15.40 16.21
C THR A 663 -6.19 13.91 16.01
N ARG A 664 -7.40 13.38 16.15
CA ARG A 664 -7.70 12.03 15.70
C ARG A 664 -7.31 12.00 14.23
N PRO A 665 -6.43 11.08 13.81
CA PRO A 665 -6.43 10.75 12.40
C PRO A 665 -7.89 10.36 12.12
N GLU A 666 -8.54 11.06 11.18
CA GLU A 666 -9.83 10.62 10.69
C GLU A 666 -9.71 9.14 10.35
N PRO A 667 -10.69 8.29 10.70
CA PRO A 667 -10.63 6.90 10.33
C PRO A 667 -10.49 6.86 8.82
N ILE A 668 -9.41 6.28 8.37
CA ILE A 668 -9.21 5.96 6.96
C ILE A 668 -10.29 4.95 6.63
N SER A 669 -11.37 5.44 6.01
CA SER A 669 -12.49 4.62 5.52
C SER A 669 -12.07 3.81 4.31
#